data_db37ccf1ac676f5a25785362078a6e67
#
_entry.id   db37ccf1ac676f5a25785362078a6e67
#
_cell.length_a   1.000
_cell.length_b   1.000
_cell.length_c   1.000
_cell.angle_alpha   90.00
_cell.angle_beta   90.00
_cell.angle_gamma   90.00
#
_symmetry.space_group_name_H-M   'P 1'
#
loop_
_entity.id
_entity.type
_entity.pdbx_description
1 polymer ?
#
loop_
_entity_poly.entity_id
_entity_poly.type
_entity_poly.pdbx_seq_one_letter_code
_entity_poly.pdbx_strand_id
1 'polypeptide(L)'
;MGAVAGVLAAGGSACALPPRWRSGAVPAAPTPRPATPSALALPAEGAVLDTLRPEHPRLLLLPDDVPRLQGTIATDAVARGYRDALQRSGERILTEAVAQRVLVGPRLLDTCRKVLERVYTLALLHRLDGGESWRARALEELRAAAAFSDWNPSHFLDVAEMSHAFAVGYDWLYDALSEDDRALLRDALVQKGLLPAADAYARRAWWATDRFNWNLVCNGGVALAALALADVEPDLCRPLLYRALQGMPAALASYAPDGAWAEGPGYWSYATKYTVSALAGLQSALGTDFGLSTLPGLAGAGTFRLQSAGPTGLFFNFADAGERAGDEPALFWLARRFDDPLLAWGAREAAGAGGSSRDLLWYDARGSKEDLARTGLDAHYAAAGVAVLRSAWTDRQAIYVGFKGGDNKANHSHLDLGTFVLDALGQRWATDLGPDDYNLPGYFDTPLSASAKRWTYYRLATEGHNTLLLDGQNQDPRAAAALIAFRSAPAGGLAVADLTAAYRAQGARRVRRGIALRDGRTRVLVQDEVEADRGMTLRWAMHTRAEVRLAGERDGRGDRAILSLGGALLEARLLAPSGASFAVEAVQIPLPQRPSPGIRRLEVTLQDVTSAHVAVLFTPLGGAAAAPPATPAAPPAPVALDRWT
;
A
#
# COMPACT_ATOMS: atom_id res chain seq x y z
N MET A 1 71.21 35.10 -29.58
CA MET A 1 70.59 36.43 -29.65
C MET A 1 69.10 36.18 -29.58
N GLY A 2 68.38 36.50 -28.65
CA GLY A 2 67.94 37.49 -27.84
C GLY A 2 66.82 37.01 -26.91
N ALA A 3 66.97 37.45 -25.85
CA ALA A 3 66.26 37.79 -24.60
C ALA A 3 64.85 37.22 -24.34
N VAL A 4 64.80 36.59 -23.18
CA VAL A 4 63.62 36.20 -22.43
C VAL A 4 63.25 37.34 -21.51
N ALA A 5 61.96 37.69 -21.46
CA ALA A 5 61.39 38.51 -20.40
C ALA A 5 60.28 37.72 -19.68
N GLY A 6 60.51 37.41 -18.43
CA GLY A 6 59.53 36.79 -17.57
C GLY A 6 58.57 37.79 -16.96
N VAL A 7 57.32 37.39 -16.80
CA VAL A 7 56.32 38.08 -15.98
C VAL A 7 55.72 37.08 -14.98
N LEU A 8 55.97 37.38 -13.74
CA LEU A 8 55.30 36.71 -12.60
C LEU A 8 53.85 37.21 -12.55
N ALA A 9 52.89 36.25 -12.59
CA ALA A 9 51.53 36.54 -12.26
C ALA A 9 51.13 35.81 -10.98
N ALA A 10 50.70 36.54 -10.00
CA ALA A 10 50.22 36.09 -8.71
C ALA A 10 48.93 35.27 -8.86
N GLY A 11 48.90 34.09 -8.30
CA GLY A 11 47.73 33.25 -8.24
C GLY A 11 46.72 33.71 -7.18
N GLY A 12 45.60 34.22 -7.60
CA GLY A 12 44.43 34.40 -6.76
C GLY A 12 43.57 33.12 -6.81
N SER A 13 43.48 32.41 -5.67
CA SER A 13 42.52 31.31 -5.52
C SER A 13 41.10 31.84 -5.54
N ALA A 14 40.41 31.66 -6.64
CA ALA A 14 38.97 31.88 -6.71
C ALA A 14 38.24 30.68 -6.09
N CYS A 15 37.58 30.91 -4.94
CA CYS A 15 36.60 29.98 -4.40
C CYS A 15 35.52 29.74 -5.44
N ALA A 16 35.46 28.51 -5.98
CA ALA A 16 34.37 28.08 -6.86
C ALA A 16 33.07 27.99 -6.06
N LEU A 17 32.11 28.83 -6.37
CA LEU A 17 30.73 28.71 -5.90
C LEU A 17 30.15 27.38 -6.40
N PRO A 18 29.32 26.69 -5.59
CA PRO A 18 28.66 25.46 -6.02
C PRO A 18 27.77 25.73 -7.25
N PRO A 19 27.61 24.76 -8.16
CA PRO A 19 26.86 24.95 -9.39
C PRO A 19 25.42 25.40 -9.09
N ARG A 20 25.04 26.54 -9.63
CA ARG A 20 23.65 27.02 -9.63
C ARG A 20 22.81 26.01 -10.41
N TRP A 21 21.80 25.43 -9.77
CA TRP A 21 20.79 24.62 -10.41
C TRP A 21 20.09 25.47 -11.48
N ARG A 22 20.35 25.22 -12.76
CA ARG A 22 19.58 25.86 -13.82
C ARG A 22 18.21 25.23 -13.84
N SER A 23 17.17 26.04 -13.84
CA SER A 23 15.77 25.66 -14.04
C SER A 23 15.59 25.14 -15.47
N GLY A 24 15.92 23.88 -15.69
CA GLY A 24 15.48 23.11 -16.83
C GLY A 24 14.43 22.14 -16.31
N ALA A 25 13.17 22.40 -16.58
CA ALA A 25 12.13 21.40 -16.41
C ALA A 25 12.50 20.20 -17.29
N VAL A 26 13.00 19.14 -16.68
CA VAL A 26 13.05 17.84 -17.34
C VAL A 26 11.58 17.44 -17.49
N PRO A 27 11.08 17.16 -18.71
CA PRO A 27 9.72 16.67 -18.86
C PRO A 27 9.62 15.41 -18.00
N ALA A 28 8.60 15.38 -17.13
CA ALA A 28 8.18 14.16 -16.47
C ALA A 28 8.12 13.06 -17.53
N ALA A 29 8.61 11.86 -17.21
CA ALA A 29 8.44 10.71 -18.09
C ALA A 29 7.00 10.72 -18.59
N PRO A 30 6.74 10.48 -19.87
CA PRO A 30 5.39 10.54 -20.40
C PRO A 30 4.55 9.56 -19.59
N THR A 31 3.76 10.09 -18.65
CA THR A 31 2.61 9.37 -18.16
C THR A 31 1.83 8.92 -19.37
N PRO A 32 1.44 7.65 -19.46
CA PRO A 32 0.57 7.19 -20.54
C PRO A 32 -0.55 8.22 -20.66
N ARG A 33 -0.70 8.80 -21.82
CA ARG A 33 -1.73 9.80 -22.10
C ARG A 33 -3.02 9.18 -21.63
N PRO A 34 -3.74 9.71 -20.61
CA PRO A 34 -5.00 9.13 -20.22
C PRO A 34 -5.86 9.11 -21.48
N ALA A 35 -6.27 7.91 -21.88
CA ALA A 35 -7.34 7.78 -22.86
C ALA A 35 -8.47 8.67 -22.34
N THR A 36 -9.03 9.49 -23.20
CA THR A 36 -10.19 10.33 -22.87
C THR A 36 -11.18 9.42 -22.16
N PRO A 37 -11.60 9.69 -20.90
CA PRO A 37 -12.47 8.79 -20.17
C PRO A 37 -13.69 8.53 -21.04
N SER A 38 -13.88 7.30 -21.47
CA SER A 38 -15.16 6.89 -22.03
C SER A 38 -16.18 7.15 -20.93
N ALA A 39 -17.24 7.90 -21.23
CA ALA A 39 -18.33 8.06 -20.28
C ALA A 39 -18.79 6.67 -19.83
N LEU A 40 -19.03 6.49 -18.53
CA LEU A 40 -19.53 5.22 -17.99
C LEU A 40 -20.80 4.84 -18.75
N ALA A 41 -20.75 3.77 -19.52
CA ALA A 41 -21.82 3.37 -20.42
C ALA A 41 -22.71 2.29 -19.79
N LEU A 42 -23.27 2.57 -18.59
CA LEU A 42 -24.23 1.65 -17.98
C LEU A 42 -25.50 1.61 -18.84
N PRO A 43 -25.98 0.41 -19.25
CA PRO A 43 -27.26 0.27 -19.92
C PRO A 43 -28.41 0.57 -18.96
N ALA A 44 -29.64 0.55 -19.45
CA ALA A 44 -30.82 0.49 -18.56
C ALA A 44 -30.76 -0.78 -17.70
N GLU A 45 -31.32 -0.73 -16.48
CA GLU A 45 -31.33 -1.89 -15.56
C GLU A 45 -31.83 -3.17 -16.24
N GLY A 46 -32.89 -3.07 -17.06
CA GLY A 46 -33.45 -4.22 -17.76
C GLY A 46 -32.50 -4.92 -18.72
N ALA A 47 -31.50 -4.19 -19.24
CA ALA A 47 -30.57 -4.67 -20.27
C ALA A 47 -29.19 -5.08 -19.72
N VAL A 48 -28.95 -4.99 -18.40
CA VAL A 48 -27.61 -5.22 -17.82
C VAL A 48 -27.13 -6.67 -17.96
N LEU A 49 -28.04 -7.62 -18.18
CA LEU A 49 -27.76 -9.05 -18.37
C LEU A 49 -27.92 -9.53 -19.82
N ASP A 50 -28.21 -8.66 -20.80
CA ASP A 50 -28.53 -9.06 -22.18
C ASP A 50 -27.39 -9.82 -22.87
N THR A 51 -26.16 -9.61 -22.44
CA THR A 51 -24.97 -10.27 -22.99
C THR A 51 -24.43 -11.38 -22.09
N LEU A 52 -25.23 -11.83 -21.11
CA LEU A 52 -24.79 -12.86 -20.18
C LEU A 52 -24.44 -14.16 -20.92
N ARG A 53 -23.23 -14.65 -20.68
CA ARG A 53 -22.79 -15.97 -21.16
C ARG A 53 -23.67 -17.05 -20.52
N PRO A 54 -24.34 -17.89 -21.31
CA PRO A 54 -25.28 -18.90 -20.78
C PRO A 54 -24.58 -20.08 -20.08
N GLU A 55 -23.36 -20.44 -20.53
CA GLU A 55 -22.64 -21.58 -20.00
C GLU A 55 -21.85 -21.24 -18.74
N HIS A 56 -21.67 -22.24 -17.86
CA HIS A 56 -20.71 -22.24 -16.75
C HIS A 56 -19.47 -23.07 -17.10
N PRO A 57 -18.27 -22.70 -16.60
CA PRO A 57 -17.98 -21.51 -15.83
C PRO A 57 -17.98 -20.25 -16.71
N ARG A 58 -18.53 -19.17 -16.16
CA ARG A 58 -18.56 -17.84 -16.82
C ARG A 58 -17.79 -16.78 -16.06
N LEU A 59 -17.38 -17.04 -14.82
CA LEU A 59 -16.70 -16.09 -13.95
C LEU A 59 -15.18 -16.34 -13.94
N LEU A 60 -14.39 -15.36 -14.34
CA LEU A 60 -12.93 -15.30 -14.14
C LEU A 60 -12.13 -16.37 -14.90
N LEU A 61 -12.58 -17.61 -14.93
CA LEU A 61 -11.98 -18.76 -15.61
C LEU A 61 -13.00 -19.32 -16.59
N LEU A 62 -12.76 -19.13 -17.88
CA LEU A 62 -13.61 -19.69 -18.94
C LEU A 62 -13.11 -21.10 -19.36
N PRO A 63 -13.95 -21.93 -20.00
CA PRO A 63 -13.51 -23.26 -20.46
C PRO A 63 -12.23 -23.24 -21.29
N ASP A 64 -12.08 -22.24 -22.19
CA ASP A 64 -10.90 -22.09 -23.05
C ASP A 64 -9.65 -21.62 -22.31
N ASP A 65 -9.78 -21.09 -21.10
CA ASP A 65 -8.64 -20.68 -20.28
C ASP A 65 -7.88 -21.88 -19.70
N VAL A 66 -8.56 -23.01 -19.46
CA VAL A 66 -7.95 -24.19 -18.85
C VAL A 66 -6.83 -24.76 -19.73
N PRO A 67 -7.04 -25.08 -21.03
CA PRO A 67 -5.96 -25.54 -21.90
C PRO A 67 -4.82 -24.53 -22.03
N ARG A 68 -5.14 -23.22 -22.06
CA ARG A 68 -4.15 -22.15 -22.10
C ARG A 68 -3.27 -22.15 -20.86
N LEU A 69 -3.86 -22.28 -19.66
CA LEU A 69 -3.12 -22.36 -18.39
C LEU A 69 -2.28 -23.62 -18.32
N GLN A 70 -2.81 -24.78 -18.72
CA GLN A 70 -2.06 -26.05 -18.77
C GLN A 70 -0.85 -25.95 -19.70
N GLY A 71 -1.02 -25.34 -20.89
CA GLY A 71 0.08 -25.05 -21.82
C GLY A 71 1.13 -24.13 -21.22
N THR A 72 0.71 -23.09 -20.50
CA THR A 72 1.62 -22.17 -19.80
C THR A 72 2.39 -22.89 -18.70
N ILE A 73 1.72 -23.68 -17.86
CA ILE A 73 2.34 -24.49 -16.81
C ILE A 73 3.37 -25.48 -17.38
N ALA A 74 3.08 -26.08 -18.52
CA ALA A 74 3.98 -27.03 -19.16
C ALA A 74 5.29 -26.38 -19.65
N THR A 75 5.23 -25.14 -20.11
CA THR A 75 6.34 -24.45 -20.79
C THR A 75 7.07 -23.41 -19.94
N ASP A 76 6.42 -22.83 -18.93
CA ASP A 76 6.98 -21.77 -18.09
C ASP A 76 7.28 -22.28 -16.67
N ALA A 77 8.53 -22.10 -16.22
CA ALA A 77 8.99 -22.62 -14.93
C ALA A 77 8.37 -21.87 -13.73
N VAL A 78 8.06 -20.58 -13.87
CA VAL A 78 7.44 -19.79 -12.79
C VAL A 78 5.97 -20.19 -12.62
N ALA A 79 5.22 -20.32 -13.74
CA ALA A 79 3.85 -20.79 -13.72
C ALA A 79 3.74 -22.23 -13.15
N ARG A 80 4.70 -23.08 -13.48
CA ARG A 80 4.81 -24.43 -12.90
C ARG A 80 5.05 -24.36 -11.40
N GLY A 81 5.95 -23.48 -10.94
CA GLY A 81 6.21 -23.24 -9.51
C GLY A 81 4.93 -22.81 -8.76
N TYR A 82 4.11 -21.94 -9.36
CA TYR A 82 2.83 -21.52 -8.79
C TYR A 82 1.82 -22.69 -8.71
N ARG A 83 1.74 -23.49 -9.78
CA ARG A 83 0.88 -24.70 -9.78
C ARG A 83 1.30 -25.68 -8.70
N ASP A 84 2.61 -25.89 -8.49
CA ASP A 84 3.15 -26.79 -7.46
C ASP A 84 2.88 -26.21 -6.04
N ALA A 85 2.98 -24.91 -5.85
CA ALA A 85 2.61 -24.25 -4.60
C ALA A 85 1.11 -24.39 -4.32
N LEU A 86 0.27 -24.24 -5.34
CA LEU A 86 -1.17 -24.44 -5.25
C LEU A 86 -1.51 -25.88 -4.87
N GLN A 87 -0.84 -26.87 -5.46
CA GLN A 87 -1.02 -28.28 -5.11
C GLN A 87 -0.68 -28.55 -3.64
N ARG A 88 0.49 -28.09 -3.17
CA ARG A 88 0.87 -28.21 -1.75
C ARG A 88 -0.15 -27.57 -0.81
N SER A 89 -0.70 -26.43 -1.20
CA SER A 89 -1.78 -25.77 -0.46
C SER A 89 -3.05 -26.63 -0.44
N GLY A 90 -3.45 -27.18 -1.58
CA GLY A 90 -4.58 -28.09 -1.68
C GLY A 90 -4.42 -29.34 -0.81
N GLU A 91 -3.26 -30.00 -0.89
CA GLU A 91 -2.92 -31.19 -0.06
C GLU A 91 -3.03 -30.89 1.44
N ARG A 92 -2.57 -29.71 1.87
CA ARG A 92 -2.74 -29.28 3.26
C ARG A 92 -4.21 -29.07 3.60
N ILE A 93 -4.99 -28.40 2.74
CA ILE A 93 -6.42 -28.18 2.95
C ILE A 93 -7.19 -29.51 3.08
N LEU A 94 -6.82 -30.55 2.35
CA LEU A 94 -7.47 -31.87 2.48
C LEU A 94 -7.35 -32.46 3.90
N THR A 95 -6.33 -32.11 4.65
CA THR A 95 -6.08 -32.61 6.02
C THR A 95 -6.61 -31.71 7.13
N GLU A 96 -6.95 -30.45 6.82
CA GLU A 96 -7.45 -29.50 7.80
C GLU A 96 -8.97 -29.67 8.03
N ALA A 97 -9.47 -29.27 9.20
CA ALA A 97 -10.90 -29.20 9.45
C ALA A 97 -11.58 -28.17 8.53
N VAL A 98 -12.81 -28.44 8.13
CA VAL A 98 -13.66 -27.47 7.40
C VAL A 98 -13.84 -26.18 8.19
N ALA A 99 -14.13 -25.09 7.50
CA ALA A 99 -14.35 -23.81 8.13
C ALA A 99 -15.54 -23.89 9.11
N GLN A 100 -15.40 -23.20 10.24
CA GLN A 100 -16.44 -23.06 11.26
C GLN A 100 -16.80 -21.60 11.40
N ARG A 101 -18.05 -21.31 11.79
CA ARG A 101 -18.53 -19.95 12.04
C ARG A 101 -17.92 -19.41 13.34
N VAL A 102 -16.78 -18.71 13.21
CA VAL A 102 -16.06 -18.13 14.35
C VAL A 102 -15.93 -16.62 14.17
N LEU A 103 -16.47 -15.86 15.13
CA LEU A 103 -16.33 -14.41 15.15
C LEU A 103 -15.05 -14.02 15.89
N VAL A 104 -14.31 -13.06 15.33
CA VAL A 104 -13.22 -12.34 16.00
C VAL A 104 -13.68 -10.90 16.23
N GLY A 105 -14.03 -10.58 17.48
CA GLY A 105 -14.79 -9.37 17.76
C GLY A 105 -16.15 -9.39 17.01
N PRO A 106 -16.53 -8.34 16.28
CA PRO A 106 -17.77 -8.30 15.51
C PRO A 106 -17.68 -8.95 14.12
N ARG A 107 -16.55 -9.58 13.74
CA ARG A 107 -16.19 -9.96 12.36
C ARG A 107 -16.15 -11.47 12.17
N LEU A 108 -16.78 -11.95 11.11
CA LEU A 108 -16.63 -13.31 10.57
C LEU A 108 -15.53 -13.38 9.48
N LEU A 109 -14.85 -12.28 9.23
CA LEU A 109 -14.05 -12.01 8.05
C LEU A 109 -12.92 -13.04 7.83
N ASP A 110 -12.24 -13.47 8.89
CA ASP A 110 -11.18 -14.48 8.80
C ASP A 110 -11.72 -15.83 8.32
N THR A 111 -12.92 -16.21 8.79
CA THR A 111 -13.62 -17.42 8.31
C THR A 111 -14.01 -17.27 6.84
N CYS A 112 -14.59 -16.13 6.44
CA CYS A 112 -15.02 -15.90 5.06
C CYS A 112 -13.82 -15.93 4.09
N ARG A 113 -12.71 -15.30 4.45
CA ARG A 113 -11.46 -15.32 3.68
C ARG A 113 -10.88 -16.74 3.57
N LYS A 114 -10.91 -17.49 4.66
CA LYS A 114 -10.47 -18.89 4.66
C LYS A 114 -11.28 -19.74 3.69
N VAL A 115 -12.61 -19.62 3.68
CA VAL A 115 -13.48 -20.32 2.74
C VAL A 115 -13.16 -19.88 1.30
N LEU A 116 -13.06 -18.57 1.05
CA LEU A 116 -12.76 -18.03 -0.27
C LEU A 116 -11.45 -18.56 -0.84
N GLU A 117 -10.36 -18.52 -0.08
CA GLU A 117 -9.04 -18.99 -0.54
C GLU A 117 -9.01 -20.51 -0.75
N ARG A 118 -9.72 -21.27 0.10
CA ARG A 118 -9.84 -22.72 -0.06
C ARG A 118 -10.63 -23.09 -1.32
N VAL A 119 -11.75 -22.43 -1.55
CA VAL A 119 -12.58 -22.65 -2.75
C VAL A 119 -11.79 -22.34 -4.02
N TYR A 120 -11.11 -21.18 -4.07
CA TYR A 120 -10.25 -20.84 -5.22
C TYR A 120 -9.18 -21.91 -5.47
N THR A 121 -8.49 -22.33 -4.41
CA THR A 121 -7.41 -23.31 -4.50
C THR A 121 -7.92 -24.64 -5.04
N LEU A 122 -8.95 -25.18 -4.40
CA LEU A 122 -9.47 -26.53 -4.70
C LEU A 122 -10.23 -26.58 -6.04
N ALA A 123 -11.05 -25.57 -6.32
CA ALA A 123 -11.79 -25.51 -7.57
C ALA A 123 -10.85 -25.32 -8.77
N LEU A 124 -9.80 -24.49 -8.64
CA LEU A 124 -8.80 -24.34 -9.72
C LEU A 124 -8.02 -25.65 -9.94
N LEU A 125 -7.58 -26.33 -8.89
CA LEU A 125 -6.92 -27.64 -9.02
C LEU A 125 -7.84 -28.66 -9.69
N HIS A 126 -9.11 -28.71 -9.31
CA HIS A 126 -10.08 -29.57 -9.99
C HIS A 126 -10.23 -29.24 -11.48
N ARG A 127 -10.33 -27.95 -11.84
CA ARG A 127 -10.44 -27.52 -13.25
C ARG A 127 -9.18 -27.85 -14.07
N LEU A 128 -8.01 -27.77 -13.46
CA LEU A 128 -6.73 -28.05 -14.15
C LEU A 128 -6.46 -29.54 -14.30
N ASP A 129 -6.76 -30.33 -13.27
CA ASP A 129 -6.29 -31.72 -13.16
C ASP A 129 -7.42 -32.76 -13.15
N GLY A 130 -8.70 -32.35 -12.97
CA GLY A 130 -9.85 -33.23 -12.86
C GLY A 130 -9.92 -34.05 -11.56
N GLY A 131 -9.10 -33.75 -10.54
CA GLY A 131 -8.99 -34.50 -9.30
C GLY A 131 -10.28 -34.49 -8.47
N GLU A 132 -10.87 -35.66 -8.21
CA GLU A 132 -12.11 -35.83 -7.44
C GLU A 132 -11.96 -35.35 -5.98
N SER A 133 -10.80 -35.57 -5.36
CA SER A 133 -10.54 -35.12 -3.98
C SER A 133 -10.61 -33.62 -3.82
N TRP A 134 -10.17 -32.86 -4.84
CA TRP A 134 -10.24 -31.41 -4.85
C TRP A 134 -11.68 -30.93 -4.88
N ARG A 135 -12.49 -31.49 -5.78
CA ARG A 135 -13.92 -31.20 -5.90
C ARG A 135 -14.67 -31.52 -4.62
N ALA A 136 -14.49 -32.74 -4.12
CA ALA A 136 -15.18 -33.19 -2.91
C ALA A 136 -14.89 -32.27 -1.72
N ARG A 137 -13.61 -31.91 -1.53
CA ARG A 137 -13.23 -31.03 -0.43
C ARG A 137 -13.73 -29.59 -0.63
N ALA A 138 -13.72 -29.03 -1.84
CA ALA A 138 -14.29 -27.72 -2.11
C ALA A 138 -15.79 -27.70 -1.76
N LEU A 139 -16.51 -28.76 -2.12
CA LEU A 139 -17.92 -28.92 -1.81
C LEU A 139 -18.18 -29.06 -0.31
N GLU A 140 -17.33 -29.78 0.44
CA GLU A 140 -17.42 -29.85 1.90
C GLU A 140 -17.27 -28.47 2.57
N GLU A 141 -16.31 -27.64 2.11
CA GLU A 141 -16.16 -26.27 2.62
C GLU A 141 -17.41 -25.41 2.34
N LEU A 142 -17.95 -25.50 1.12
CA LEU A 142 -19.16 -24.77 0.74
C LEU A 142 -20.39 -25.26 1.52
N ARG A 143 -20.58 -26.58 1.69
CA ARG A 143 -21.67 -27.14 2.49
C ARG A 143 -21.57 -26.72 3.96
N ALA A 144 -20.35 -26.73 4.54
CA ALA A 144 -20.14 -26.25 5.90
C ALA A 144 -20.52 -24.77 6.04
N ALA A 145 -20.10 -23.90 5.12
CA ALA A 145 -20.44 -22.49 5.12
C ALA A 145 -21.92 -22.22 4.78
N ALA A 146 -22.55 -23.06 3.96
CA ALA A 146 -23.99 -23.01 3.71
C ALA A 146 -24.80 -23.32 4.98
N ALA A 147 -24.28 -24.17 5.87
CA ALA A 147 -24.94 -24.53 7.13
C ALA A 147 -24.79 -23.46 8.23
N PHE A 148 -23.97 -22.40 8.06
CA PHE A 148 -23.90 -21.30 9.03
C PHE A 148 -25.28 -20.64 9.17
N SER A 149 -25.59 -20.12 10.36
CA SER A 149 -26.85 -19.40 10.62
C SER A 149 -27.04 -18.21 9.68
N ASP A 150 -25.96 -17.48 9.45
CA ASP A 150 -25.85 -16.32 8.57
C ASP A 150 -24.37 -16.09 8.21
N TRP A 151 -24.11 -15.14 7.29
CA TRP A 151 -22.77 -14.67 6.94
C TRP A 151 -22.45 -13.30 7.53
N ASN A 152 -22.99 -13.02 8.72
CA ASN A 152 -22.76 -11.82 9.52
C ASN A 152 -23.10 -10.49 8.80
N PRO A 153 -24.37 -10.26 8.43
CA PRO A 153 -24.77 -9.06 7.69
C PRO A 153 -24.59 -7.74 8.45
N SER A 154 -24.34 -7.81 9.77
CA SER A 154 -23.96 -6.63 10.58
C SER A 154 -22.57 -6.07 10.22
N HIS A 155 -21.68 -6.90 9.64
CA HIS A 155 -20.39 -6.51 9.11
C HIS A 155 -20.29 -6.97 7.67
N PHE A 156 -20.85 -6.19 6.73
CA PHE A 156 -21.20 -6.63 5.37
C PHE A 156 -20.01 -7.08 4.50
N LEU A 157 -18.77 -6.74 4.86
CA LEU A 157 -17.57 -7.33 4.24
C LEU A 157 -17.59 -8.86 4.31
N ASP A 158 -18.09 -9.42 5.41
CA ASP A 158 -18.17 -10.87 5.63
C ASP A 158 -19.14 -11.52 4.63
N VAL A 159 -20.33 -10.89 4.44
CA VAL A 159 -21.31 -11.31 3.42
C VAL A 159 -20.69 -11.25 2.02
N ALA A 160 -19.99 -10.16 1.70
CA ALA A 160 -19.42 -9.96 0.38
C ALA A 160 -18.31 -11.00 0.06
N GLU A 161 -17.40 -11.25 1.01
CA GLU A 161 -16.32 -12.24 0.84
C GLU A 161 -16.88 -13.68 0.73
N MET A 162 -17.89 -14.02 1.54
CA MET A 162 -18.52 -15.32 1.45
C MET A 162 -19.33 -15.48 0.16
N SER A 163 -20.04 -14.43 -0.27
CA SER A 163 -20.78 -14.41 -1.56
C SER A 163 -19.81 -14.60 -2.74
N HIS A 164 -18.64 -14.00 -2.70
CA HIS A 164 -17.59 -14.23 -3.69
C HIS A 164 -17.12 -15.70 -3.70
N ALA A 165 -16.91 -16.30 -2.52
CA ALA A 165 -16.52 -17.72 -2.41
C ALA A 165 -17.58 -18.64 -3.03
N PHE A 166 -18.85 -18.39 -2.72
CA PHE A 166 -19.97 -19.17 -3.28
C PHE A 166 -20.16 -18.95 -4.78
N ALA A 167 -19.97 -17.72 -5.26
CA ALA A 167 -20.03 -17.42 -6.69
C ALA A 167 -19.00 -18.24 -7.49
N VAL A 168 -17.74 -18.22 -7.04
CA VAL A 168 -16.66 -18.99 -7.68
C VAL A 168 -16.88 -20.49 -7.53
N GLY A 169 -17.27 -20.96 -6.36
CA GLY A 169 -17.51 -22.37 -6.10
C GLY A 169 -18.66 -22.94 -6.93
N TYR A 170 -19.78 -22.22 -6.99
CA TYR A 170 -20.95 -22.57 -7.80
C TYR A 170 -20.60 -22.60 -9.30
N ASP A 171 -19.95 -21.56 -9.79
CA ASP A 171 -19.63 -21.39 -11.20
C ASP A 171 -18.54 -22.38 -11.69
N TRP A 172 -17.42 -22.48 -10.97
CA TRP A 172 -16.32 -23.32 -11.41
C TRP A 172 -16.53 -24.83 -11.24
N LEU A 173 -17.41 -25.22 -10.32
CA LEU A 173 -17.74 -26.61 -10.09
C LEU A 173 -19.06 -27.05 -10.75
N TYR A 174 -19.75 -26.14 -11.44
CA TYR A 174 -21.13 -26.29 -11.92
C TYR A 174 -21.39 -27.65 -12.59
N ASP A 175 -20.56 -28.03 -13.57
CA ASP A 175 -20.69 -29.28 -14.34
C ASP A 175 -20.48 -30.53 -13.47
N ALA A 176 -19.80 -30.39 -12.35
CA ALA A 176 -19.44 -31.47 -11.43
C ALA A 176 -20.35 -31.54 -10.18
N LEU A 177 -21.28 -30.58 -10.02
CA LEU A 177 -22.26 -30.55 -8.92
C LEU A 177 -23.48 -31.39 -9.27
N SER A 178 -24.02 -32.14 -8.29
CA SER A 178 -25.36 -32.70 -8.37
C SER A 178 -26.43 -31.61 -8.38
N GLU A 179 -27.67 -31.96 -8.80
CA GLU A 179 -28.79 -31.03 -8.73
C GLU A 179 -29.04 -30.55 -7.29
N ASP A 180 -28.96 -31.45 -6.31
CA ASP A 180 -29.12 -31.13 -4.89
C ASP A 180 -28.02 -30.17 -4.40
N ASP A 181 -26.78 -30.37 -4.82
CA ASP A 181 -25.69 -29.47 -4.46
C ASP A 181 -25.85 -28.10 -5.11
N ARG A 182 -26.23 -28.05 -6.39
CA ARG A 182 -26.53 -26.77 -7.07
C ARG A 182 -27.66 -26.03 -6.35
N ALA A 183 -28.74 -26.71 -5.98
CA ALA A 183 -29.84 -26.14 -5.22
C ALA A 183 -29.36 -25.62 -3.85
N LEU A 184 -28.58 -26.43 -3.10
CA LEU A 184 -28.05 -26.06 -1.79
C LEU A 184 -27.20 -24.78 -1.86
N LEU A 185 -26.25 -24.73 -2.82
CA LEU A 185 -25.33 -23.60 -2.96
C LEU A 185 -26.06 -22.35 -3.46
N ARG A 186 -26.98 -22.49 -4.44
CA ARG A 186 -27.86 -21.40 -4.88
C ARG A 186 -28.67 -20.85 -3.72
N ASP A 187 -29.37 -21.70 -2.98
CA ASP A 187 -30.24 -21.27 -1.88
C ASP A 187 -29.44 -20.58 -0.77
N ALA A 188 -28.26 -21.09 -0.43
CA ALA A 188 -27.36 -20.43 0.53
C ALA A 188 -26.92 -19.04 0.04
N LEU A 189 -26.52 -18.92 -1.24
CA LEU A 189 -26.08 -17.64 -1.82
C LEU A 189 -27.24 -16.65 -1.91
N VAL A 190 -28.45 -17.11 -2.26
CA VAL A 190 -29.65 -16.26 -2.25
C VAL A 190 -29.98 -15.79 -0.84
N GLN A 191 -30.14 -16.72 0.11
CA GLN A 191 -30.65 -16.39 1.45
C GLN A 191 -29.65 -15.61 2.31
N LYS A 192 -28.35 -15.90 2.20
CA LYS A 192 -27.31 -15.35 3.07
C LYS A 192 -26.41 -14.30 2.40
N GLY A 193 -26.46 -14.21 1.07
CA GLY A 193 -25.70 -13.24 0.26
C GLY A 193 -26.60 -12.20 -0.39
N LEU A 194 -27.42 -12.62 -1.36
CA LEU A 194 -28.15 -11.69 -2.24
C LEU A 194 -29.33 -10.99 -1.56
N LEU A 195 -30.14 -11.69 -0.75
CA LEU A 195 -31.24 -11.06 -0.02
C LEU A 195 -30.74 -10.06 1.05
N PRO A 196 -29.69 -10.36 1.86
CA PRO A 196 -29.06 -9.34 2.68
C PRO A 196 -28.50 -8.15 1.88
N ALA A 197 -27.99 -8.37 0.66
CA ALA A 197 -27.54 -7.28 -0.21
C ALA A 197 -28.71 -6.43 -0.69
N ALA A 198 -29.84 -7.03 -1.09
CA ALA A 198 -31.07 -6.33 -1.47
C ALA A 198 -31.58 -5.43 -0.34
N ASP A 199 -31.62 -5.97 0.89
CA ASP A 199 -32.00 -5.21 2.07
C ASP A 199 -31.01 -4.06 2.36
N ALA A 200 -29.70 -4.29 2.27
CA ALA A 200 -28.69 -3.26 2.45
C ALA A 200 -28.84 -2.12 1.42
N TYR A 201 -29.03 -2.42 0.15
CA TYR A 201 -29.29 -1.41 -0.88
C TYR A 201 -30.61 -0.66 -0.66
N ALA A 202 -31.67 -1.36 -0.27
CA ALA A 202 -32.96 -0.74 0.04
C ALA A 202 -32.85 0.27 1.21
N ARG A 203 -32.03 -0.06 2.20
CA ARG A 203 -31.73 0.82 3.35
C ARG A 203 -30.66 1.87 3.05
N ARG A 204 -30.15 1.95 1.82
CA ARG A 204 -29.07 2.86 1.43
C ARG A 204 -27.85 2.69 2.32
N ALA A 205 -27.38 1.45 2.46
CA ALA A 205 -26.18 1.17 3.24
C ALA A 205 -25.02 2.07 2.79
N TRP A 206 -24.34 2.66 3.75
CA TRP A 206 -23.31 3.68 3.52
C TRP A 206 -22.20 3.20 2.57
N TRP A 207 -21.79 1.94 2.68
CA TRP A 207 -20.75 1.34 1.85
C TRP A 207 -21.11 1.27 0.36
N ALA A 208 -22.39 1.29 0.02
CA ALA A 208 -22.83 1.12 -1.37
C ALA A 208 -22.33 2.25 -2.30
N THR A 209 -22.11 3.45 -1.77
CA THR A 209 -21.69 4.64 -2.54
C THR A 209 -20.50 5.37 -1.92
N ASP A 210 -19.83 4.81 -0.94
CA ASP A 210 -18.67 5.42 -0.30
C ASP A 210 -17.41 5.35 -1.19
N ARG A 211 -16.32 6.03 -0.77
CA ARG A 211 -15.11 6.23 -1.58
C ARG A 211 -13.94 5.36 -1.18
N PHE A 212 -14.11 4.39 -0.29
CA PHE A 212 -13.02 3.54 0.20
C PHE A 212 -13.31 2.05 0.03
N ASN A 213 -12.41 1.21 0.51
CA ASN A 213 -12.36 -0.24 0.26
C ASN A 213 -13.68 -0.97 0.42
N TRP A 214 -14.53 -0.61 1.41
CA TRP A 214 -15.82 -1.25 1.66
C TRP A 214 -16.72 -1.26 0.43
N ASN A 215 -16.74 -0.16 -0.33
CA ASN A 215 -17.54 -0.07 -1.55
C ASN A 215 -17.13 -1.14 -2.57
N LEU A 216 -15.82 -1.23 -2.85
CA LEU A 216 -15.30 -2.16 -3.88
C LEU A 216 -15.43 -3.61 -3.46
N VAL A 217 -15.24 -3.90 -2.16
CA VAL A 217 -15.40 -5.25 -1.63
C VAL A 217 -16.86 -5.67 -1.64
N CYS A 218 -17.76 -4.85 -1.09
CA CYS A 218 -19.17 -5.19 -0.98
C CYS A 218 -19.86 -5.25 -2.34
N ASN A 219 -19.73 -4.20 -3.16
CA ASN A 219 -20.30 -4.19 -4.51
C ASN A 219 -19.66 -5.26 -5.40
N GLY A 220 -18.35 -5.50 -5.30
CA GLY A 220 -17.65 -6.54 -6.06
C GLY A 220 -18.13 -7.95 -5.72
N GLY A 221 -18.27 -8.27 -4.42
CA GLY A 221 -18.80 -9.55 -3.98
C GLY A 221 -20.24 -9.79 -4.42
N VAL A 222 -21.10 -8.75 -4.31
CA VAL A 222 -22.49 -8.80 -4.79
C VAL A 222 -22.55 -8.96 -6.32
N ALA A 223 -21.71 -8.25 -7.07
CA ALA A 223 -21.70 -8.36 -8.53
C ALA A 223 -21.32 -9.77 -8.99
N LEU A 224 -20.29 -10.38 -8.40
CA LEU A 224 -19.88 -11.76 -8.70
C LEU A 224 -20.99 -12.77 -8.35
N ALA A 225 -21.63 -12.60 -7.19
CA ALA A 225 -22.74 -13.46 -6.77
C ALA A 225 -23.96 -13.35 -7.73
N ALA A 226 -24.30 -12.12 -8.11
CA ALA A 226 -25.37 -11.87 -9.07
C ALA A 226 -25.07 -12.49 -10.44
N LEU A 227 -23.83 -12.34 -10.94
CA LEU A 227 -23.42 -12.94 -12.22
C LEU A 227 -23.42 -14.47 -12.18
N ALA A 228 -23.09 -15.09 -11.02
CA ALA A 228 -23.09 -16.54 -10.88
C ALA A 228 -24.50 -17.14 -11.03
N LEU A 229 -25.54 -16.46 -10.52
CA LEU A 229 -26.92 -16.96 -10.48
C LEU A 229 -27.86 -16.26 -11.47
N ALA A 230 -27.36 -15.39 -12.35
CA ALA A 230 -28.19 -14.56 -13.23
C ALA A 230 -29.06 -15.34 -14.20
N ASP A 231 -28.72 -16.58 -14.55
CA ASP A 231 -29.50 -17.48 -15.40
C ASP A 231 -30.65 -18.15 -14.67
N VAL A 232 -30.52 -18.41 -13.37
CA VAL A 232 -31.53 -19.11 -12.56
C VAL A 232 -32.35 -18.18 -11.65
N GLU A 233 -31.81 -17.02 -11.29
CA GLU A 233 -32.45 -16.01 -10.43
C GLU A 233 -32.38 -14.59 -11.05
N PRO A 234 -32.79 -14.42 -12.35
CA PRO A 234 -32.56 -13.15 -13.07
C PRO A 234 -33.26 -11.96 -12.42
N ASP A 235 -34.45 -12.14 -11.85
CA ASP A 235 -35.26 -11.06 -11.26
C ASP A 235 -34.62 -10.52 -9.96
N LEU A 236 -33.90 -11.35 -9.22
CA LEU A 236 -33.11 -10.94 -8.06
C LEU A 236 -31.75 -10.38 -8.46
N CYS A 237 -31.08 -11.04 -9.39
CA CYS A 237 -29.68 -10.72 -9.74
C CYS A 237 -29.55 -9.43 -10.54
N ARG A 238 -30.46 -9.15 -11.47
CA ARG A 238 -30.42 -7.97 -12.34
C ARG A 238 -30.39 -6.65 -11.57
N PRO A 239 -31.34 -6.35 -10.66
CA PRO A 239 -31.30 -5.11 -9.90
C PRO A 239 -30.09 -5.03 -8.97
N LEU A 240 -29.62 -6.13 -8.38
CA LEU A 240 -28.46 -6.15 -7.51
C LEU A 240 -27.16 -5.84 -8.27
N LEU A 241 -26.96 -6.47 -9.43
CA LEU A 241 -25.83 -6.16 -10.30
C LEU A 241 -25.86 -4.69 -10.73
N TYR A 242 -27.03 -4.18 -11.14
CA TYR A 242 -27.17 -2.79 -11.55
C TYR A 242 -26.80 -1.82 -10.42
N ARG A 243 -27.27 -2.07 -9.19
CA ARG A 243 -26.92 -1.27 -8.00
C ARG A 243 -25.42 -1.31 -7.68
N ALA A 244 -24.80 -2.48 -7.77
CA ALA A 244 -23.36 -2.61 -7.59
C ALA A 244 -22.57 -1.77 -8.61
N LEU A 245 -22.95 -1.86 -9.88
CA LEU A 245 -22.34 -1.07 -10.96
C LEU A 245 -22.53 0.45 -10.80
N GLN A 246 -23.68 0.88 -10.26
CA GLN A 246 -23.90 2.30 -9.95
C GLN A 246 -23.06 2.79 -8.77
N GLY A 247 -22.75 1.92 -7.80
CA GLY A 247 -22.00 2.28 -6.60
C GLY A 247 -20.48 2.35 -6.82
N MET A 248 -19.91 1.40 -7.58
CA MET A 248 -18.46 1.25 -7.74
C MET A 248 -17.71 2.51 -8.22
N PRO A 249 -18.24 3.35 -9.12
CA PRO A 249 -17.52 4.54 -9.59
C PRO A 249 -17.11 5.51 -8.50
N ALA A 250 -17.85 5.59 -7.39
CA ALA A 250 -17.53 6.47 -6.27
C ALA A 250 -16.19 6.11 -5.63
N ALA A 251 -15.92 4.82 -5.43
CA ALA A 251 -14.65 4.36 -4.86
C ALA A 251 -13.55 4.26 -5.93
N LEU A 252 -13.88 3.89 -7.18
CA LEU A 252 -12.91 3.88 -8.28
C LEU A 252 -12.34 5.27 -8.55
N ALA A 253 -13.10 6.34 -8.31
CA ALA A 253 -12.61 7.72 -8.40
C ALA A 253 -11.48 8.03 -7.39
N SER A 254 -11.32 7.24 -6.34
CA SER A 254 -10.24 7.41 -5.35
C SER A 254 -8.86 7.02 -5.87
N TYR A 255 -8.77 6.27 -6.98
CA TYR A 255 -7.50 6.04 -7.67
C TYR A 255 -7.01 7.27 -8.46
N ALA A 256 -7.88 8.23 -8.76
CA ALA A 256 -7.50 9.43 -9.49
C ALA A 256 -6.63 10.36 -8.63
N PRO A 257 -5.62 11.04 -9.24
CA PRO A 257 -5.28 10.99 -10.67
C PRO A 257 -4.26 9.92 -11.04
N ASP A 258 -3.58 9.26 -10.08
CA ASP A 258 -2.28 8.62 -10.24
C ASP A 258 -2.22 7.16 -9.75
N GLY A 259 -3.36 6.58 -9.35
CA GLY A 259 -3.47 5.18 -8.92
C GLY A 259 -3.15 4.93 -7.46
N ALA A 260 -2.80 5.96 -6.71
CA ALA A 260 -2.56 5.85 -5.28
C ALA A 260 -3.86 5.62 -4.49
N TRP A 261 -3.70 5.17 -3.25
CA TRP A 261 -4.80 4.89 -2.34
C TRP A 261 -4.54 5.50 -0.97
N ALA A 262 -5.40 6.43 -0.55
CA ALA A 262 -5.17 7.22 0.67
C ALA A 262 -5.20 6.39 1.96
N GLU A 263 -5.87 5.24 1.97
CA GLU A 263 -5.89 4.29 3.10
C GLU A 263 -4.57 3.48 3.23
N GLY A 264 -3.57 3.75 2.41
CA GLY A 264 -2.28 3.07 2.42
C GLY A 264 -2.20 1.81 1.54
N PRO A 265 -0.98 1.26 1.36
CA PRO A 265 -0.73 0.17 0.42
C PRO A 265 -1.42 -1.15 0.82
N GLY A 266 -1.69 -1.38 2.10
CA GLY A 266 -2.43 -2.55 2.56
C GLY A 266 -3.88 -2.55 2.08
N TYR A 267 -4.57 -1.42 2.24
CA TYR A 267 -5.94 -1.27 1.75
C TYR A 267 -6.01 -1.08 0.23
N TRP A 268 -4.96 -0.53 -0.39
CA TRP A 268 -4.83 -0.60 -1.85
C TRP A 268 -4.91 -2.05 -2.34
N SER A 269 -4.12 -2.95 -1.74
CA SER A 269 -4.14 -4.39 -2.10
C SER A 269 -5.53 -5.00 -1.90
N TYR A 270 -6.19 -4.70 -0.78
CA TYR A 270 -7.52 -5.22 -0.48
C TYR A 270 -8.58 -4.70 -1.45
N ALA A 271 -8.66 -3.38 -1.65
CA ALA A 271 -9.60 -2.74 -2.57
C ALA A 271 -9.36 -3.17 -4.03
N THR A 272 -8.09 -3.19 -4.47
CA THR A 272 -7.72 -3.52 -5.86
C THR A 272 -7.98 -4.99 -6.18
N LYS A 273 -7.76 -5.92 -5.23
CA LYS A 273 -8.12 -7.34 -5.40
C LYS A 273 -9.60 -7.49 -5.76
N TYR A 274 -10.50 -6.82 -5.04
CA TYR A 274 -11.94 -6.89 -5.31
C TYR A 274 -12.35 -6.14 -6.56
N THR A 275 -11.73 -4.99 -6.82
CA THR A 275 -11.89 -4.25 -8.08
C THR A 275 -11.60 -5.16 -9.27
N VAL A 276 -10.41 -5.75 -9.29
CA VAL A 276 -9.96 -6.62 -10.39
C VAL A 276 -10.85 -7.86 -10.51
N SER A 277 -11.24 -8.49 -9.41
CA SER A 277 -12.13 -9.65 -9.43
C SER A 277 -13.51 -9.29 -10.04
N ALA A 278 -14.08 -8.16 -9.64
CA ALA A 278 -15.35 -7.70 -10.18
C ALA A 278 -15.25 -7.36 -11.68
N LEU A 279 -14.22 -6.58 -12.08
CA LEU A 279 -14.02 -6.20 -13.49
C LEU A 279 -13.74 -7.41 -14.38
N ALA A 280 -12.93 -8.36 -13.90
CA ALA A 280 -12.66 -9.60 -14.61
C ALA A 280 -13.91 -10.48 -14.73
N GLY A 281 -14.73 -10.56 -13.66
CA GLY A 281 -16.00 -11.28 -13.67
C GLY A 281 -17.01 -10.67 -14.64
N LEU A 282 -17.15 -9.35 -14.66
CA LEU A 282 -17.97 -8.64 -15.65
C LEU A 282 -17.50 -8.91 -17.08
N GLN A 283 -16.20 -8.79 -17.33
CA GLN A 283 -15.62 -9.01 -18.65
C GLN A 283 -15.80 -10.45 -19.12
N SER A 284 -15.63 -11.44 -18.23
CA SER A 284 -15.78 -12.85 -18.60
C SER A 284 -17.25 -13.25 -18.78
N ALA A 285 -18.16 -12.76 -17.93
CA ALA A 285 -19.58 -13.13 -17.98
C ALA A 285 -20.40 -12.34 -19.00
N LEU A 286 -20.08 -11.05 -19.19
CA LEU A 286 -20.87 -10.14 -20.03
C LEU A 286 -20.12 -9.62 -21.28
N GLY A 287 -18.82 -9.89 -21.40
CA GLY A 287 -17.98 -9.32 -22.45
C GLY A 287 -17.65 -7.83 -22.26
N THR A 288 -18.07 -7.22 -21.15
CA THR A 288 -17.90 -5.79 -20.88
C THR A 288 -17.80 -5.50 -19.39
N ASP A 289 -16.96 -4.55 -19.01
CA ASP A 289 -16.94 -3.94 -17.67
C ASP A 289 -17.66 -2.57 -17.65
N PHE A 290 -18.43 -2.26 -18.69
CA PHE A 290 -19.14 -1.01 -18.88
C PHE A 290 -18.27 0.25 -18.81
N GLY A 291 -16.97 0.13 -19.04
CA GLY A 291 -16.00 1.23 -18.97
C GLY A 291 -15.46 1.52 -17.56
N LEU A 292 -15.81 0.73 -16.54
CA LEU A 292 -15.32 0.92 -15.17
C LEU A 292 -13.78 0.90 -15.09
N SER A 293 -13.11 0.03 -15.83
CA SER A 293 -11.64 -0.02 -15.85
C SER A 293 -10.98 1.17 -16.56
N THR A 294 -11.74 1.99 -17.28
CA THR A 294 -11.21 3.19 -17.95
C THR A 294 -11.34 4.46 -17.09
N LEU A 295 -11.90 4.35 -15.89
CA LEU A 295 -11.99 5.49 -14.98
C LEU A 295 -10.59 5.99 -14.59
N PRO A 296 -10.44 7.32 -14.40
CA PRO A 296 -9.14 7.93 -14.12
C PRO A 296 -8.43 7.33 -12.91
N GLY A 297 -7.12 7.12 -13.04
CA GLY A 297 -6.23 6.66 -11.98
C GLY A 297 -6.00 5.15 -11.97
N LEU A 298 -6.95 4.32 -12.39
CA LEU A 298 -6.80 2.85 -12.27
C LEU A 298 -5.61 2.33 -13.10
N ALA A 299 -5.29 2.93 -14.24
CA ALA A 299 -4.11 2.58 -15.02
C ALA A 299 -2.79 2.81 -14.27
N GLY A 300 -2.74 3.77 -13.35
CA GLY A 300 -1.57 4.05 -12.50
C GLY A 300 -1.49 3.17 -11.25
N ALA A 301 -2.54 2.43 -10.93
CA ALA A 301 -2.66 1.71 -9.67
C ALA A 301 -1.51 0.71 -9.44
N GLY A 302 -1.12 -0.05 -10.47
CA GLY A 302 -0.01 -0.99 -10.38
C GLY A 302 1.33 -0.33 -10.10
N THR A 303 1.62 0.82 -10.71
CA THR A 303 2.86 1.57 -10.49
C THR A 303 2.95 2.09 -9.06
N PHE A 304 1.85 2.59 -8.48
CA PHE A 304 1.80 2.96 -7.06
C PHE A 304 2.18 1.77 -6.16
N ARG A 305 1.62 0.58 -6.44
CA ARG A 305 1.94 -0.62 -5.67
C ARG A 305 3.43 -0.96 -5.71
N LEU A 306 4.06 -0.91 -6.89
CA LEU A 306 5.49 -1.15 -7.03
C LEU A 306 6.34 -0.09 -6.32
N GLN A 307 5.97 1.17 -6.45
CA GLN A 307 6.68 2.29 -5.80
C GLN A 307 6.54 2.27 -4.28
N SER A 308 5.44 1.73 -3.74
CA SER A 308 5.21 1.66 -2.29
C SER A 308 6.09 0.65 -1.57
N ALA A 309 6.76 -0.27 -2.27
CA ALA A 309 7.67 -1.24 -1.70
C ALA A 309 9.13 -0.79 -1.83
N GLY A 310 9.88 -0.84 -0.73
CA GLY A 310 11.31 -0.58 -0.69
C GLY A 310 12.15 -1.80 -1.12
N PRO A 311 13.49 -1.63 -1.25
CA PRO A 311 14.40 -2.70 -1.66
C PRO A 311 14.50 -3.84 -0.64
N THR A 312 14.08 -3.61 0.58
CA THR A 312 13.99 -4.62 1.65
C THR A 312 12.77 -5.55 1.52
N GLY A 313 11.86 -5.28 0.56
CA GLY A 313 10.57 -5.96 0.44
C GLY A 313 9.54 -5.50 1.46
N LEU A 314 9.80 -4.36 2.12
CA LEU A 314 8.89 -3.75 3.08
C LEU A 314 8.16 -2.58 2.43
N PHE A 315 6.89 -2.40 2.79
CA PHE A 315 6.12 -1.25 2.39
C PHE A 315 6.58 0.04 3.06
N PHE A 316 6.34 1.17 2.42
CA PHE A 316 6.03 2.40 3.12
C PHE A 316 4.61 2.25 3.69
N ASN A 317 4.54 1.73 4.88
CA ASN A 317 3.31 1.22 5.51
C ASN A 317 2.57 2.30 6.31
N PHE A 318 2.25 3.42 5.67
CA PHE A 318 1.39 4.44 6.27
C PHE A 318 -0.05 3.94 6.43
N ALA A 319 -0.83 4.59 7.29
CA ALA A 319 -2.18 4.19 7.70
C ALA A 319 -2.19 2.77 8.32
N ASP A 320 -3.31 2.04 8.25
CA ASP A 320 -3.41 0.69 8.81
C ASP A 320 -2.71 -0.39 7.92
N ALA A 321 -1.64 -0.02 7.22
CA ALA A 321 -0.89 -0.98 6.42
C ALA A 321 0.12 -1.78 7.26
N GLY A 322 0.17 -3.08 7.02
CA GLY A 322 1.24 -3.95 7.52
C GLY A 322 2.58 -3.63 6.85
N GLU A 323 3.67 -3.95 7.51
CA GLU A 323 5.03 -3.65 7.02
C GLU A 323 5.44 -4.52 5.82
N ARG A 324 5.01 -5.77 5.75
CA ARG A 324 5.41 -6.70 4.70
C ARG A 324 4.56 -6.56 3.45
N ALA A 325 5.23 -6.41 2.32
CA ALA A 325 4.61 -6.54 1.02
C ALA A 325 4.38 -8.04 0.71
N GLY A 326 3.13 -8.42 0.45
CA GLY A 326 2.76 -9.78 0.04
C GLY A 326 2.70 -9.93 -1.48
N ASP A 327 2.26 -11.10 -1.93
CA ASP A 327 1.85 -11.36 -3.30
C ASP A 327 0.74 -10.40 -3.73
N GLU A 328 0.68 -10.09 -5.01
CA GLU A 328 -0.29 -9.13 -5.54
C GLU A 328 -0.78 -9.56 -6.94
N PRO A 329 -1.66 -10.56 -6.99
CA PRO A 329 -2.16 -11.11 -8.26
C PRO A 329 -2.91 -10.08 -9.12
N ALA A 330 -3.44 -9.01 -8.51
CA ALA A 330 -4.07 -7.92 -9.25
C ALA A 330 -3.13 -7.25 -10.25
N LEU A 331 -1.81 -7.25 -9.99
CA LEU A 331 -0.82 -6.69 -10.92
C LEU A 331 -0.78 -7.44 -12.25
N PHE A 332 -0.97 -8.77 -12.28
CA PHE A 332 -1.05 -9.53 -13.53
C PHE A 332 -2.26 -9.11 -14.38
N TRP A 333 -3.42 -8.92 -13.74
CA TRP A 333 -4.61 -8.46 -14.45
C TRP A 333 -4.44 -7.04 -14.98
N LEU A 334 -3.90 -6.14 -14.14
CA LEU A 334 -3.60 -4.76 -14.53
C LEU A 334 -2.59 -4.71 -15.70
N ALA A 335 -1.55 -5.58 -15.67
CA ALA A 335 -0.57 -5.72 -16.74
C ALA A 335 -1.22 -6.03 -18.08
N ARG A 336 -2.16 -6.98 -18.11
CA ARG A 336 -2.89 -7.35 -19.32
C ARG A 336 -3.87 -6.26 -19.75
N ARG A 337 -4.59 -5.68 -18.80
CA ARG A 337 -5.65 -4.69 -19.06
C ARG A 337 -5.11 -3.40 -19.64
N PHE A 338 -3.93 -2.97 -19.16
CA PHE A 338 -3.30 -1.71 -19.55
C PHE A 338 -2.06 -1.87 -20.43
N ASP A 339 -1.76 -3.10 -20.86
CA ASP A 339 -0.60 -3.46 -21.66
C ASP A 339 0.73 -2.95 -21.05
N ASP A 340 0.89 -3.13 -19.75
CA ASP A 340 2.09 -2.75 -19.00
C ASP A 340 2.84 -3.99 -18.50
N PRO A 341 3.84 -4.48 -19.24
CA PRO A 341 4.59 -5.68 -18.87
C PRO A 341 5.40 -5.54 -17.58
N LEU A 342 5.73 -4.31 -17.15
CA LEU A 342 6.40 -4.06 -15.87
C LEU A 342 5.57 -4.58 -14.70
N LEU A 343 4.25 -4.42 -14.74
CA LEU A 343 3.37 -4.89 -13.68
C LEU A 343 3.37 -6.42 -13.57
N ALA A 344 3.47 -7.13 -14.70
CA ALA A 344 3.57 -8.58 -14.71
C ALA A 344 4.90 -9.07 -14.11
N TRP A 345 6.01 -8.39 -14.43
CA TRP A 345 7.29 -8.64 -13.77
C TRP A 345 7.19 -8.38 -12.26
N GLY A 346 6.62 -7.24 -11.85
CA GLY A 346 6.43 -6.90 -10.45
C GLY A 346 5.57 -7.89 -9.68
N ALA A 347 4.52 -8.46 -10.30
CA ALA A 347 3.71 -9.52 -9.72
C ALA A 347 4.55 -10.78 -9.45
N ARG A 348 5.39 -11.20 -10.42
CA ARG A 348 6.28 -12.35 -10.24
C ARG A 348 7.29 -12.14 -9.13
N GLU A 349 7.89 -10.95 -9.03
CA GLU A 349 8.83 -10.62 -7.95
C GLU A 349 8.13 -10.63 -6.57
N ALA A 350 6.90 -10.12 -6.49
CA ALA A 350 6.13 -10.12 -5.25
C ALA A 350 5.71 -11.52 -4.80
N ALA A 351 5.25 -12.37 -5.72
CA ALA A 351 4.83 -13.74 -5.44
C ALA A 351 6.02 -14.69 -5.19
N GLY A 352 7.19 -14.42 -5.77
CA GLY A 352 8.35 -15.30 -5.66
C GLY A 352 8.03 -16.72 -6.13
N ALA A 353 8.42 -17.72 -5.34
CA ALA A 353 8.17 -19.14 -5.64
C ALA A 353 6.80 -19.64 -5.16
N GLY A 354 5.96 -18.79 -4.55
CA GLY A 354 4.78 -19.18 -3.79
C GLY A 354 3.46 -18.58 -4.27
N GLY A 355 3.25 -18.37 -5.56
CA GLY A 355 2.04 -17.75 -6.09
C GLY A 355 0.74 -18.42 -5.64
N SER A 356 -0.31 -17.61 -5.47
CA SER A 356 -1.67 -18.04 -5.12
C SER A 356 -2.45 -18.56 -6.34
N SER A 357 -3.68 -19.04 -6.12
CA SER A 357 -4.59 -19.44 -7.21
C SER A 357 -4.82 -18.30 -8.22
N ARG A 358 -4.93 -17.05 -7.75
CA ARG A 358 -5.15 -15.90 -8.61
C ARG A 358 -3.89 -15.44 -9.33
N ASP A 359 -2.70 -15.64 -8.77
CA ASP A 359 -1.44 -15.44 -9.49
C ASP A 359 -1.34 -16.37 -10.69
N LEU A 360 -1.72 -17.63 -10.52
CA LEU A 360 -1.74 -18.60 -11.62
C LEU A 360 -2.83 -18.27 -12.65
N LEU A 361 -4.05 -17.92 -12.21
CA LEU A 361 -5.19 -17.58 -13.06
C LEU A 361 -4.88 -16.42 -14.01
N TRP A 362 -4.25 -15.38 -13.49
CA TRP A 362 -3.90 -14.17 -14.23
C TRP A 362 -2.44 -14.12 -14.68
N TYR A 363 -1.70 -15.22 -14.53
CA TYR A 363 -0.27 -15.28 -14.85
C TYR A 363 0.05 -14.68 -16.22
N ASP A 364 1.06 -13.81 -16.23
CA ASP A 364 1.61 -13.19 -17.43
C ASP A 364 3.14 -13.26 -17.38
N ALA A 365 3.74 -13.91 -18.38
CA ALA A 365 5.18 -14.10 -18.47
C ALA A 365 5.92 -12.85 -18.98
N ARG A 366 5.19 -11.84 -19.48
CA ARG A 366 5.79 -10.63 -20.06
C ARG A 366 6.50 -9.80 -18.99
N GLY A 367 7.39 -8.96 -19.46
CA GLY A 367 8.12 -7.99 -18.64
C GLY A 367 9.32 -8.56 -17.92
N SER A 368 10.22 -7.67 -17.61
CA SER A 368 11.51 -7.95 -16.98
C SER A 368 11.98 -6.74 -16.15
N LYS A 369 13.10 -6.87 -15.44
CA LYS A 369 13.72 -5.75 -14.70
C LYS A 369 14.15 -4.59 -15.62
N GLU A 370 14.39 -4.85 -16.90
CA GLU A 370 14.75 -3.84 -17.91
C GLU A 370 13.61 -2.84 -18.14
N ASP A 371 12.36 -3.24 -17.94
CA ASP A 371 11.19 -2.37 -18.07
C ASP A 371 11.18 -1.27 -16.98
N LEU A 372 11.88 -1.47 -15.87
CA LEU A 372 12.09 -0.45 -14.83
C LEU A 372 12.78 0.81 -15.36
N ALA A 373 13.55 0.72 -16.45
CA ALA A 373 14.18 1.89 -17.07
C ALA A 373 13.16 2.95 -17.52
N ARG A 374 11.90 2.56 -17.73
CA ARG A 374 10.80 3.45 -18.09
C ARG A 374 10.16 4.11 -16.87
N THR A 375 10.46 3.62 -15.66
CA THR A 375 9.89 4.09 -14.40
C THR A 375 10.90 4.96 -13.67
N GLY A 376 10.49 6.16 -13.28
CA GLY A 376 11.35 7.06 -12.50
C GLY A 376 11.79 6.43 -11.18
N LEU A 377 12.99 6.82 -10.72
CA LEU A 377 13.46 6.44 -9.38
C LEU A 377 12.58 7.03 -8.27
N ASP A 378 12.05 8.22 -8.51
CA ASP A 378 11.23 8.96 -7.55
C ASP A 378 9.81 9.10 -8.09
N ALA A 379 8.83 9.15 -7.20
CA ALA A 379 7.44 9.39 -7.54
C ALA A 379 6.75 10.26 -6.48
N HIS A 380 5.77 11.04 -6.95
CA HIS A 380 4.84 11.79 -6.11
C HIS A 380 3.42 11.36 -6.49
N TYR A 381 2.66 10.99 -5.48
CA TYR A 381 1.28 10.53 -5.61
C TYR A 381 0.35 11.52 -4.93
N ALA A 382 -0.32 12.34 -5.73
CA ALA A 382 -1.17 13.41 -5.26
C ALA A 382 -2.42 12.89 -4.54
N ALA A 383 -2.98 11.76 -4.98
CA ALA A 383 -4.17 11.16 -4.37
C ALA A 383 -3.96 10.77 -2.90
N ALA A 384 -2.78 10.24 -2.57
CA ALA A 384 -2.43 9.86 -1.20
C ALA A 384 -1.58 10.92 -0.48
N GLY A 385 -1.08 11.94 -1.19
CA GLY A 385 -0.19 12.96 -0.65
C GLY A 385 1.16 12.39 -0.23
N VAL A 386 1.71 11.40 -0.94
CA VAL A 386 2.97 10.74 -0.60
C VAL A 386 4.02 10.92 -1.69
N ALA A 387 5.28 10.92 -1.28
CA ALA A 387 6.42 10.87 -2.18
C ALA A 387 7.32 9.68 -1.84
N VAL A 388 7.95 9.11 -2.85
CA VAL A 388 9.00 8.11 -2.70
C VAL A 388 10.26 8.57 -3.44
N LEU A 389 11.41 8.32 -2.84
CA LEU A 389 12.72 8.61 -3.42
C LEU A 389 13.57 7.36 -3.31
N ARG A 390 14.31 7.01 -4.37
CA ARG A 390 15.20 5.84 -4.34
C ARG A 390 16.51 6.04 -5.10
N SER A 391 17.55 5.34 -4.69
CA SER A 391 18.85 5.41 -5.38
C SER A 391 18.92 4.42 -6.54
N ALA A 392 18.24 3.28 -6.45
CA ALA A 392 18.13 2.28 -7.51
C ALA A 392 16.88 1.40 -7.33
N TRP A 393 16.45 0.69 -8.37
CA TRP A 393 15.33 -0.24 -8.32
C TRP A 393 15.71 -1.65 -7.87
N THR A 394 16.74 -2.23 -8.48
CA THR A 394 17.05 -3.68 -8.36
C THR A 394 18.17 -3.99 -7.38
N ASP A 395 18.76 -2.97 -6.76
CA ASP A 395 19.78 -3.13 -5.74
C ASP A 395 19.14 -3.23 -4.35
N ARG A 396 19.29 -4.37 -3.68
CA ARG A 396 18.78 -4.56 -2.32
C ARG A 396 19.47 -3.65 -1.28
N GLN A 397 20.65 -3.11 -1.59
CA GLN A 397 21.38 -2.16 -0.76
C GLN A 397 20.94 -0.71 -1.01
N ALA A 398 20.07 -0.48 -2.00
CA ALA A 398 19.63 0.86 -2.39
C ALA A 398 19.01 1.63 -1.23
N ILE A 399 19.14 2.96 -1.30
CA ILE A 399 18.39 3.85 -0.43
C ILE A 399 16.96 3.97 -0.97
N TYR A 400 16.00 3.88 -0.07
CA TYR A 400 14.58 4.16 -0.32
C TYR A 400 14.02 5.01 0.81
N VAL A 401 13.30 6.04 0.44
CA VAL A 401 12.58 6.91 1.37
C VAL A 401 11.13 6.98 0.95
N GLY A 402 10.21 6.60 1.84
CA GLY A 402 8.80 6.96 1.74
C GLY A 402 8.52 8.16 2.63
N PHE A 403 7.80 9.16 2.14
CA PHE A 403 7.49 10.41 2.85
C PHE A 403 6.02 10.78 2.66
N LYS A 404 5.34 11.13 3.75
CA LYS A 404 3.91 11.44 3.77
C LYS A 404 3.63 12.90 4.12
N GLY A 405 2.93 13.61 3.24
CA GLY A 405 1.98 14.64 3.57
C GLY A 405 0.61 13.99 3.80
N GLY A 406 -0.38 14.27 2.96
CA GLY A 406 -1.68 13.57 2.95
C GLY A 406 -2.74 14.20 3.82
N ASP A 407 -3.69 13.40 4.28
CA ASP A 407 -4.89 13.87 4.97
C ASP A 407 -5.21 12.97 6.17
N ASN A 408 -5.21 13.55 7.38
CA ASN A 408 -5.59 12.82 8.61
C ASN A 408 -7.05 12.35 8.62
N LYS A 409 -7.90 12.90 7.73
CA LYS A 409 -9.30 12.49 7.56
C LYS A 409 -9.48 11.25 6.69
N ALA A 410 -8.44 10.78 6.01
CA ALA A 410 -8.54 9.57 5.21
C ALA A 410 -8.94 8.39 6.10
N ASN A 411 -9.74 7.48 5.55
CA ASN A 411 -10.12 6.29 6.31
C ASN A 411 -8.86 5.49 6.69
N HIS A 412 -8.86 4.87 7.84
CA HIS A 412 -7.70 4.16 8.41
C HIS A 412 -6.44 5.00 8.64
N SER A 413 -6.48 6.34 8.48
CA SER A 413 -5.31 7.19 8.71
C SER A 413 -4.88 7.22 10.18
N HIS A 414 -3.60 7.52 10.38
CA HIS A 414 -3.01 7.87 11.66
C HIS A 414 -2.70 9.37 11.72
N LEU A 415 -2.34 9.89 12.89
CA LEU A 415 -1.91 11.28 13.05
C LEU A 415 -0.40 11.40 12.74
N ASP A 416 -0.05 11.22 11.46
CA ASP A 416 1.31 10.91 11.00
C ASP A 416 1.78 11.79 9.84
N LEU A 417 1.17 12.97 9.64
CA LEU A 417 1.62 13.90 8.60
C LEU A 417 3.10 14.28 8.83
N GLY A 418 3.90 14.17 7.79
CA GLY A 418 5.35 14.36 7.86
C GLY A 418 6.14 13.09 8.20
N THR A 419 5.50 11.94 8.43
CA THR A 419 6.21 10.68 8.70
C THR A 419 7.01 10.21 7.50
N PHE A 420 8.06 9.44 7.77
CA PHE A 420 8.90 8.83 6.74
C PHE A 420 9.37 7.44 7.16
N VAL A 421 9.71 6.63 6.16
CA VAL A 421 10.50 5.40 6.32
C VAL A 421 11.80 5.53 5.56
N LEU A 422 12.83 4.79 6.00
CA LEU A 422 14.16 4.80 5.38
C LEU A 422 14.71 3.38 5.31
N ASP A 423 14.98 2.91 4.08
CA ASP A 423 15.78 1.70 3.83
C ASP A 423 17.15 2.10 3.28
N ALA A 424 18.16 1.37 3.63
CA ALA A 424 19.51 1.41 3.06
C ALA A 424 20.30 0.17 3.50
N LEU A 425 21.28 -0.25 2.72
CA LEU A 425 22.16 -1.38 3.06
C LEU A 425 21.37 -2.67 3.38
N GLY A 426 20.24 -2.89 2.72
CA GLY A 426 19.38 -4.05 2.92
C GLY A 426 18.58 -4.05 4.23
N GLN A 427 18.54 -2.93 4.99
CA GLN A 427 17.88 -2.79 6.27
C GLN A 427 16.86 -1.65 6.26
N ARG A 428 15.77 -1.78 7.09
CA ARG A 428 14.82 -0.71 7.42
C ARG A 428 15.31 0.04 8.66
N TRP A 429 15.79 1.27 8.48
CA TRP A 429 16.38 2.12 9.52
C TRP A 429 15.35 2.99 10.24
N ALA A 430 14.47 3.65 9.49
CA ALA A 430 13.31 4.35 10.04
C ALA A 430 12.07 3.51 9.76
N THR A 431 11.39 3.04 10.81
CA THR A 431 10.25 2.13 10.70
C THR A 431 8.96 2.82 11.12
N ASP A 432 7.85 2.45 10.48
CA ASP A 432 6.51 2.71 10.98
C ASP A 432 5.97 1.45 11.67
N LEU A 433 5.22 1.62 12.76
CA LEU A 433 4.74 0.51 13.57
C LEU A 433 3.47 -0.14 13.01
N GLY A 434 2.83 0.52 12.04
CA GLY A 434 1.56 0.07 11.46
C GLY A 434 0.39 0.07 12.45
N PRO A 435 -0.70 -0.67 12.15
CA PRO A 435 -1.92 -0.69 12.96
C PRO A 435 -1.73 -1.36 14.31
N ASP A 436 -2.68 -1.10 15.22
CA ASP A 436 -2.87 -1.86 16.46
C ASP A 436 -3.99 -2.91 16.30
N ASP A 437 -4.43 -3.51 17.40
CA ASP A 437 -5.55 -4.45 17.39
C ASP A 437 -6.88 -3.71 17.19
N TYR A 438 -7.60 -4.10 16.14
CA TYR A 438 -8.90 -3.52 15.78
C TYR A 438 -10.00 -3.75 16.82
N ASN A 439 -9.79 -4.65 17.77
CA ASN A 439 -10.72 -4.91 18.88
C ASN A 439 -10.47 -4.03 20.10
N LEU A 440 -9.46 -3.15 20.04
CA LEU A 440 -9.25 -2.17 21.10
C LEU A 440 -10.47 -1.24 21.21
N PRO A 441 -10.94 -0.96 22.44
CA PRO A 441 -12.12 -0.13 22.64
C PRO A 441 -11.98 1.26 22.01
N GLY A 442 -12.91 1.63 21.12
CA GLY A 442 -12.88 2.93 20.44
C GLY A 442 -11.81 3.06 19.35
N TYR A 443 -11.25 1.94 18.87
CA TYR A 443 -10.30 1.98 17.73
C TYR A 443 -10.90 2.68 16.50
N PHE A 444 -12.19 2.52 16.26
CA PHE A 444 -12.95 3.16 15.18
C PHE A 444 -13.87 4.30 15.68
N ASP A 445 -13.56 4.92 16.83
CA ASP A 445 -14.25 6.14 17.26
C ASP A 445 -14.13 7.23 16.19
N THR A 446 -15.07 8.19 16.23
CA THR A 446 -15.16 9.30 15.28
C THR A 446 -13.77 9.95 15.05
N PRO A 447 -13.12 9.70 13.92
CA PRO A 447 -11.72 10.06 13.73
C PRO A 447 -11.49 11.58 13.66
N LEU A 448 -12.54 12.37 13.42
CA LEU A 448 -12.46 13.83 13.32
C LEU A 448 -12.47 14.56 14.68
N SER A 449 -12.67 13.85 15.78
CA SER A 449 -12.60 14.42 17.14
C SER A 449 -11.20 14.24 17.72
N ALA A 450 -10.57 15.31 18.18
CA ALA A 450 -9.29 15.23 18.89
C ALA A 450 -9.38 14.43 20.21
N SER A 451 -10.58 14.30 20.79
CA SER A 451 -10.84 13.49 21.99
C SER A 451 -11.20 12.04 21.69
N ALA A 452 -11.21 11.61 20.43
CA ALA A 452 -11.50 10.22 20.07
C ALA A 452 -10.48 9.28 20.69
N LYS A 453 -10.97 8.17 21.26
CA LYS A 453 -10.12 7.22 21.98
C LYS A 453 -9.04 6.61 21.11
N ARG A 454 -9.28 6.45 19.79
CA ARG A 454 -8.27 5.95 18.85
C ARG A 454 -6.95 6.72 18.90
N TRP A 455 -7.00 8.03 19.17
CA TRP A 455 -5.81 8.89 19.22
C TRP A 455 -5.02 8.78 20.54
N THR A 456 -5.48 7.95 21.47
CA THR A 456 -4.72 7.58 22.67
C THR A 456 -3.88 6.32 22.47
N TYR A 457 -4.04 5.62 21.35
CA TYR A 457 -3.25 4.45 21.01
C TYR A 457 -1.95 4.87 20.37
N TYR A 458 -0.83 4.37 20.91
CA TYR A 458 0.52 4.81 20.54
C TYR A 458 0.75 4.77 19.03
N ARG A 459 0.37 3.65 18.37
CA ARG A 459 0.60 3.43 16.94
C ARG A 459 -0.23 4.34 16.03
N LEU A 460 -1.32 4.95 16.55
CA LEU A 460 -2.20 5.83 15.80
C LEU A 460 -1.96 7.30 16.13
N ALA A 461 -1.34 7.57 17.29
CA ALA A 461 -1.00 8.91 17.78
C ALA A 461 0.27 9.44 17.12
N THR A 462 0.40 10.74 17.04
CA THR A 462 1.57 11.42 16.46
C THR A 462 2.89 10.96 17.10
N GLU A 463 2.88 10.63 18.38
CA GLU A 463 4.04 10.15 19.11
C GLU A 463 4.61 8.83 18.56
N GLY A 464 3.78 7.98 17.97
CA GLY A 464 4.15 6.68 17.42
C GLY A 464 4.77 6.74 16.02
N HIS A 465 4.95 7.93 15.45
CA HIS A 465 5.40 8.12 14.08
C HIS A 465 6.70 8.91 13.97
N ASN A 466 7.33 8.86 12.80
CA ASN A 466 8.60 9.53 12.50
C ASN A 466 8.35 10.99 12.07
N THR A 467 7.75 11.77 12.95
CA THR A 467 7.35 13.15 12.70
C THR A 467 7.64 14.06 13.90
N LEU A 468 7.17 15.31 13.84
CA LEU A 468 7.30 16.26 14.94
C LEU A 468 6.20 16.06 15.97
N LEU A 469 6.52 16.30 17.23
CA LEU A 469 5.54 16.44 18.32
C LEU A 469 5.77 17.80 18.99
N LEU A 470 4.74 18.65 19.01
CA LEU A 470 4.79 19.98 19.62
C LEU A 470 4.00 19.96 20.94
N ASP A 471 4.64 20.42 22.02
CA ASP A 471 4.11 20.41 23.40
C ASP A 471 3.54 19.05 23.86
N GLY A 472 4.05 17.93 23.31
CA GLY A 472 3.55 16.60 23.60
C GLY A 472 2.15 16.30 23.07
N GLN A 473 1.61 17.11 22.16
CA GLN A 473 0.23 16.99 21.67
C GLN A 473 0.17 16.37 20.29
N ASN A 474 -0.91 15.65 20.02
CA ASN A 474 -1.23 15.07 18.72
C ASN A 474 -1.48 16.15 17.66
N GLN A 475 -1.22 15.82 16.42
CA GLN A 475 -1.68 16.57 15.25
C GLN A 475 -3.21 16.71 15.25
N ASP A 476 -3.72 17.79 14.63
CA ASP A 476 -5.16 17.94 14.43
C ASP A 476 -5.68 16.81 13.50
N PRO A 477 -6.67 16.00 13.94
CA PRO A 477 -7.23 14.93 13.12
C PRO A 477 -7.99 15.43 11.88
N ARG A 478 -8.26 16.74 11.78
CA ARG A 478 -8.90 17.36 10.60
C ARG A 478 -7.91 17.93 9.61
N ALA A 479 -6.62 17.91 9.93
CA ALA A 479 -5.59 18.53 9.11
C ALA A 479 -5.29 17.70 7.86
N ALA A 480 -4.86 18.44 6.82
CA ALA A 480 -4.22 17.88 5.64
C ALA A 480 -2.92 18.66 5.38
N ALA A 481 -1.94 17.98 4.81
CA ALA A 481 -0.64 18.51 4.48
C ALA A 481 -0.33 18.27 2.99
N ALA A 482 -0.22 19.35 2.22
CA ALA A 482 0.17 19.26 0.83
C ALA A 482 1.69 19.04 0.70
N LEU A 483 2.10 18.24 -0.28
CA LEU A 483 3.47 18.28 -0.78
C LEU A 483 3.60 19.50 -1.69
N ILE A 484 4.25 20.54 -1.17
CA ILE A 484 4.38 21.87 -1.85
C ILE A 484 5.56 21.94 -2.82
N ALA A 485 6.48 20.97 -2.74
CA ALA A 485 7.55 20.80 -3.71
C ALA A 485 7.87 19.31 -3.89
N PHE A 486 8.15 18.94 -5.14
CA PHE A 486 8.70 17.64 -5.51
C PHE A 486 9.64 17.81 -6.71
N ARG A 487 10.84 17.28 -6.61
CA ARG A 487 11.81 17.27 -7.71
C ARG A 487 12.52 15.92 -7.77
N SER A 488 12.79 15.49 -8.97
CA SER A 488 13.60 14.30 -9.27
C SER A 488 14.66 14.65 -10.30
N ALA A 489 15.90 14.28 -10.03
CA ALA A 489 17.03 14.46 -10.94
C ALA A 489 18.03 13.29 -10.77
N PRO A 490 18.90 13.01 -11.74
CA PRO A 490 19.89 11.93 -11.59
C PRO A 490 20.76 12.04 -10.33
N ALA A 491 21.11 13.27 -9.91
CA ALA A 491 21.94 13.52 -8.73
C ALA A 491 21.19 13.45 -7.40
N GLY A 492 19.85 13.34 -7.40
CA GLY A 492 19.03 13.30 -6.19
C GLY A 492 17.57 13.60 -6.42
N GLY A 493 16.79 13.47 -5.37
CA GLY A 493 15.37 13.82 -5.35
C GLY A 493 15.00 14.54 -4.06
N LEU A 494 13.91 15.28 -4.04
CA LEU A 494 13.41 15.95 -2.85
C LEU A 494 11.89 16.06 -2.85
N ALA A 495 11.34 16.16 -1.65
CA ALA A 495 9.94 16.53 -1.41
C ALA A 495 9.85 17.46 -0.19
N VAL A 496 8.91 18.40 -0.20
CA VAL A 496 8.62 19.32 0.92
C VAL A 496 7.13 19.29 1.21
N ALA A 497 6.77 19.06 2.47
CA ALA A 497 5.39 19.13 2.96
C ALA A 497 5.16 20.38 3.81
N ASP A 498 4.00 21.01 3.65
CA ASP A 498 3.51 22.04 4.57
C ASP A 498 2.62 21.38 5.63
N LEU A 499 3.14 21.27 6.85
CA LEU A 499 2.49 20.63 7.99
C LEU A 499 1.75 21.64 8.89
N THR A 500 1.70 22.91 8.52
CA THR A 500 1.21 24.01 9.38
C THR A 500 -0.20 23.74 9.92
N ALA A 501 -1.10 23.22 9.06
CA ALA A 501 -2.47 22.93 9.47
C ALA A 501 -2.55 21.91 10.61
N ALA A 502 -1.62 20.95 10.66
CA ALA A 502 -1.58 19.89 11.67
C ALA A 502 -1.22 20.41 13.09
N TYR A 503 -0.52 21.55 13.16
CA TYR A 503 0.02 22.08 14.42
C TYR A 503 -0.49 23.48 14.77
N ARG A 504 -1.44 24.01 13.99
CA ARG A 504 -1.98 25.36 14.23
C ARG A 504 -2.65 25.49 15.61
N ALA A 505 -3.33 24.46 16.07
CA ALA A 505 -3.99 24.43 17.38
C ALA A 505 -2.99 24.55 18.55
N GLN A 506 -1.72 24.12 18.35
CA GLN A 506 -0.65 24.25 19.33
C GLN A 506 0.01 25.65 19.31
N GLY A 507 -0.34 26.53 18.37
CA GLY A 507 0.21 27.87 18.23
C GLY A 507 1.33 27.98 17.19
N ALA A 508 1.49 26.97 16.33
CA ALA A 508 2.44 27.05 15.22
C ALA A 508 1.90 27.93 14.08
N ARG A 509 2.72 28.87 13.60
CA ARG A 509 2.43 29.72 12.43
C ARG A 509 2.88 29.09 11.13
N ARG A 510 4.02 28.38 11.17
CA ARG A 510 4.59 27.67 10.03
C ARG A 510 5.30 26.42 10.51
N VAL A 511 4.97 25.30 9.91
CA VAL A 511 5.67 24.02 10.09
C VAL A 511 5.86 23.42 8.73
N ARG A 512 7.10 23.21 8.32
CA ARG A 512 7.45 22.55 7.06
C ARG A 512 8.47 21.46 7.30
N ARG A 513 8.35 20.37 6.57
CA ARG A 513 9.34 19.30 6.52
C ARG A 513 9.76 19.06 5.09
N GLY A 514 11.09 18.99 4.88
CA GLY A 514 11.70 18.56 3.63
C GLY A 514 12.46 17.26 3.80
N ILE A 515 12.37 16.38 2.81
CA ILE A 515 13.21 15.20 2.68
C ILE A 515 13.94 15.25 1.34
N ALA A 516 15.25 15.01 1.36
CA ALA A 516 16.07 15.00 0.15
C ALA A 516 17.03 13.82 0.13
N LEU A 517 17.03 13.09 -0.98
CA LEU A 517 18.07 12.14 -1.35
C LEU A 517 19.16 12.91 -2.12
N ARG A 518 20.37 13.01 -1.59
CA ARG A 518 21.41 13.95 -2.02
C ARG A 518 22.72 13.25 -2.37
N ASP A 519 23.70 14.05 -2.80
CA ASP A 519 25.11 13.67 -3.04
C ASP A 519 25.24 12.45 -3.97
N GLY A 520 24.59 12.52 -5.14
CA GLY A 520 24.53 11.40 -6.07
C GLY A 520 23.68 10.24 -5.55
N ARG A 521 22.65 10.54 -4.75
CA ARG A 521 21.69 9.59 -4.15
C ARG A 521 22.32 8.66 -3.10
N THR A 522 23.32 9.16 -2.35
CA THR A 522 24.03 8.37 -1.34
C THR A 522 23.72 8.76 0.10
N ARG A 523 23.01 9.88 0.33
CA ARG A 523 22.67 10.41 1.65
C ARG A 523 21.24 10.92 1.69
N VAL A 524 20.61 10.84 2.86
CA VAL A 524 19.24 11.37 3.08
C VAL A 524 19.29 12.49 4.10
N LEU A 525 18.74 13.66 3.74
CA LEU A 525 18.55 14.79 4.63
C LEU A 525 17.08 14.92 4.98
N VAL A 526 16.75 14.93 6.28
CA VAL A 526 15.43 15.30 6.82
C VAL A 526 15.59 16.65 7.50
N GLN A 527 14.81 17.63 7.05
CA GLN A 527 14.90 18.99 7.57
C GLN A 527 13.52 19.53 7.94
N ASP A 528 13.43 20.14 9.13
CA ASP A 528 12.21 20.78 9.65
C ASP A 528 12.44 22.26 9.92
N GLU A 529 11.44 23.07 9.60
CA GLU A 529 11.37 24.48 9.93
C GLU A 529 10.06 24.75 10.66
N VAL A 530 10.16 25.32 11.86
CA VAL A 530 9.03 25.63 12.72
C VAL A 530 9.07 27.09 13.14
N GLU A 531 7.97 27.79 13.03
CA GLU A 531 7.73 29.14 13.59
C GLU A 531 6.45 29.09 14.42
N ALA A 532 6.48 29.72 15.59
CA ALA A 532 5.37 29.71 16.54
C ALA A 532 5.12 31.08 17.17
N ASP A 533 3.91 31.30 17.69
CA ASP A 533 3.51 32.54 18.35
C ASP A 533 4.01 32.63 19.80
N ARG A 534 4.41 31.50 20.39
CA ARG A 534 4.91 31.36 21.76
C ARG A 534 6.01 30.33 21.84
N GLY A 535 6.75 30.34 22.94
CA GLY A 535 7.68 29.26 23.24
C GLY A 535 6.95 27.92 23.36
N MET A 536 7.52 26.87 22.75
CA MET A 536 6.99 25.51 22.79
C MET A 536 8.09 24.49 22.90
N THR A 537 7.75 23.31 23.39
CA THR A 537 8.62 22.14 23.32
C THR A 537 8.45 21.47 21.96
N LEU A 538 9.54 21.35 21.21
CA LEU A 538 9.60 20.62 19.94
C LEU A 538 10.35 19.32 20.14
N ARG A 539 9.75 18.19 19.77
CA ARG A 539 10.41 16.89 19.69
C ARG A 539 10.38 16.38 18.24
N TRP A 540 11.55 16.18 17.67
CA TRP A 540 11.76 15.42 16.44
C TRP A 540 12.02 13.97 16.82
N ALA A 541 11.42 13.00 16.11
CA ALA A 541 11.53 11.59 16.45
C ALA A 541 11.68 10.69 15.23
N MET A 542 12.41 9.57 15.40
CA MET A 542 12.53 8.47 14.46
C MET A 542 12.54 7.13 15.21
N HIS A 543 11.60 6.24 14.86
CA HIS A 543 11.54 4.87 15.39
C HIS A 543 12.47 3.94 14.61
N THR A 544 13.19 3.07 15.32
CA THR A 544 14.15 2.15 14.72
C THR A 544 14.27 0.84 15.49
N ARG A 545 14.59 -0.25 14.78
CA ARG A 545 15.00 -1.53 15.37
C ARG A 545 16.50 -1.61 15.60
N ALA A 546 17.25 -0.63 15.13
CA ALA A 546 18.70 -0.62 15.26
C ALA A 546 19.14 -0.43 16.72
N GLU A 547 20.27 -1.04 17.09
CA GLU A 547 21.04 -0.59 18.24
C GLU A 547 21.62 0.79 17.93
N VAL A 548 21.48 1.72 18.87
CA VAL A 548 21.91 3.10 18.69
C VAL A 548 22.99 3.44 19.71
N ARG A 549 24.14 3.92 19.21
CA ARG A 549 25.21 4.44 20.03
C ARG A 549 25.43 5.91 19.71
N LEU A 550 25.26 6.77 20.70
CA LEU A 550 25.56 8.19 20.58
C LEU A 550 27.08 8.41 20.62
N ALA A 551 27.58 9.27 19.73
CA ALA A 551 29.00 9.56 19.59
C ALA A 551 29.24 11.06 19.75
N GLY A 552 30.21 11.43 20.65
CA GLY A 552 30.57 12.80 20.98
C GLY A 552 30.04 13.21 22.36
N GLU A 553 30.95 13.64 23.21
CA GLU A 553 30.86 14.19 24.57
C GLU A 553 30.52 13.25 25.76
N ARG A 554 31.01 13.71 26.96
CA ARG A 554 31.19 12.91 28.17
C ARG A 554 29.92 12.37 28.83
N ASP A 555 28.71 12.78 28.39
CA ASP A 555 27.44 12.48 29.08
C ASP A 555 26.47 11.66 28.23
N GLY A 556 26.92 10.94 27.19
CA GLY A 556 26.03 10.13 26.35
C GLY A 556 25.08 10.95 25.47
N ARG A 557 25.35 12.24 25.28
CA ARG A 557 24.67 13.15 24.36
C ARG A 557 25.64 13.61 23.29
N GLY A 558 25.15 13.75 22.06
CA GLY A 558 26.00 14.20 20.94
C GLY A 558 25.16 14.50 19.68
N ASP A 559 25.79 15.19 18.76
CA ASP A 559 25.25 15.52 17.45
C ASP A 559 25.30 14.32 16.47
N ARG A 560 25.83 13.15 16.89
CA ARG A 560 25.99 11.96 16.07
C ARG A 560 25.45 10.72 16.76
N ALA A 561 24.74 9.92 15.99
CA ALA A 561 24.28 8.59 16.38
C ALA A 561 24.73 7.56 15.34
N ILE A 562 25.35 6.47 15.79
CA ILE A 562 25.64 5.30 14.95
C ILE A 562 24.62 4.24 15.23
N LEU A 563 23.87 3.90 14.20
CA LEU A 563 22.85 2.86 14.21
C LEU A 563 23.46 1.58 13.65
N SER A 564 23.21 0.44 14.31
CA SER A 564 23.68 -0.88 13.90
C SER A 564 22.49 -1.83 13.76
N LEU A 565 22.33 -2.44 12.58
CA LEU A 565 21.24 -3.38 12.30
C LEU A 565 21.69 -4.40 11.25
N GLY A 566 21.50 -5.70 11.53
CA GLY A 566 21.82 -6.77 10.58
C GLY A 566 23.25 -6.76 10.05
N GLY A 567 24.23 -6.29 10.84
CA GLY A 567 25.62 -6.18 10.43
C GLY A 567 25.95 -4.94 9.58
N ALA A 568 24.98 -4.08 9.30
CA ALA A 568 25.16 -2.80 8.61
C ALA A 568 25.22 -1.64 9.60
N LEU A 569 25.82 -0.52 9.18
CA LEU A 569 25.97 0.71 9.96
C LEU A 569 25.40 1.91 9.19
N LEU A 570 24.62 2.74 9.90
CA LEU A 570 24.12 4.02 9.42
C LEU A 570 24.52 5.12 10.42
N GLU A 571 25.05 6.23 9.92
CA GLU A 571 25.25 7.44 10.73
C GLU A 571 24.02 8.34 10.60
N ALA A 572 23.48 8.80 11.72
CA ALA A 572 22.60 9.96 11.79
C ALA A 572 23.39 11.12 12.41
N ARG A 573 23.44 12.27 11.71
CA ARG A 573 24.14 13.47 12.16
C ARG A 573 23.19 14.66 12.21
N LEU A 574 23.14 15.31 13.37
CA LEU A 574 22.39 16.53 13.58
C LEU A 574 23.21 17.71 13.05
N LEU A 575 22.73 18.35 11.98
CA LEU A 575 23.38 19.49 11.35
C LEU A 575 22.88 20.83 11.91
N ALA A 576 21.65 20.85 12.45
CA ALA A 576 21.00 22.00 13.07
C ALA A 576 19.94 21.54 14.08
N PRO A 577 19.70 22.32 15.16
CA PRO A 577 20.46 23.51 15.55
C PRO A 577 21.80 23.15 16.21
N SER A 578 22.75 24.07 16.17
CA SER A 578 24.01 23.90 16.87
C SER A 578 23.78 23.78 18.38
N GLY A 579 24.51 22.86 19.04
CA GLY A 579 24.38 22.61 20.47
C GLY A 579 23.23 21.70 20.90
N ALA A 580 22.34 21.33 19.99
CA ALA A 580 21.37 20.28 20.27
C ALA A 580 22.01 18.88 20.16
N SER A 581 21.41 17.90 20.80
CA SER A 581 21.92 16.53 20.86
C SER A 581 20.81 15.51 20.67
N PHE A 582 21.18 14.34 20.18
CA PHE A 582 20.31 13.17 20.17
C PHE A 582 20.12 12.59 21.59
N ALA A 583 18.95 12.03 21.80
CA ALA A 583 18.64 11.10 22.87
C ALA A 583 18.08 9.81 22.28
N VAL A 584 18.13 8.71 23.04
CA VAL A 584 17.59 7.41 22.63
C VAL A 584 16.74 6.87 23.75
N GLU A 585 15.49 6.52 23.43
CA GLU A 585 14.57 5.92 24.38
C GLU A 585 14.02 4.59 23.88
N ALA A 586 13.86 3.61 24.77
CA ALA A 586 13.13 2.39 24.46
C ALA A 586 11.64 2.68 24.43
N VAL A 587 10.96 2.28 23.37
CA VAL A 587 9.52 2.46 23.24
C VAL A 587 8.79 1.44 24.10
N GLN A 588 7.95 1.94 25.02
CA GLN A 588 7.11 1.14 25.90
C GLN A 588 5.65 1.37 25.53
N ILE A 589 4.98 0.35 25.02
CA ILE A 589 3.56 0.42 24.66
C ILE A 589 2.76 -0.36 25.71
N PRO A 590 1.83 0.30 26.46
CA PRO A 590 1.10 -0.35 27.52
C PRO A 590 0.05 -1.34 26.98
N LEU A 591 -0.15 -2.45 27.69
CA LEU A 591 -1.27 -3.35 27.40
C LEU A 591 -2.61 -2.61 27.59
N PRO A 592 -3.64 -2.93 26.81
CA PRO A 592 -3.76 -4.05 25.87
C PRO A 592 -3.28 -3.75 24.44
N GLN A 593 -2.62 -2.62 24.20
CA GLN A 593 -2.05 -2.30 22.88
C GLN A 593 -0.98 -3.32 22.48
N ARG A 594 -0.80 -3.52 21.17
CA ARG A 594 0.19 -4.45 20.63
C ARG A 594 1.61 -4.00 21.00
N PRO A 595 2.39 -4.81 21.72
CA PRO A 595 3.76 -4.45 22.08
C PRO A 595 4.66 -4.36 20.83
N SER A 596 5.73 -3.58 20.96
CA SER A 596 6.76 -3.43 19.92
C SER A 596 8.16 -3.66 20.52
N PRO A 597 8.50 -4.91 20.90
CA PRO A 597 9.77 -5.20 21.54
C PRO A 597 10.95 -4.85 20.62
N GLY A 598 12.00 -4.28 21.19
CA GLY A 598 13.21 -3.90 20.47
C GLY A 598 13.13 -2.60 19.67
N ILE A 599 11.97 -1.91 19.66
CA ILE A 599 11.87 -0.57 19.06
C ILE A 599 12.47 0.46 20.00
N ARG A 600 13.30 1.33 19.42
CA ARG A 600 13.87 2.52 20.05
C ARG A 600 13.41 3.76 19.29
N ARG A 601 13.39 4.87 19.99
CA ARG A 601 13.14 6.19 19.42
C ARG A 601 14.41 7.02 19.53
N LEU A 602 14.99 7.39 18.38
CA LEU A 602 16.03 8.41 18.28
C LEU A 602 15.32 9.76 18.23
N GLU A 603 15.67 10.68 19.11
CA GLU A 603 14.96 11.96 19.22
C GLU A 603 15.88 13.15 19.46
N VAL A 604 15.38 14.33 19.09
CA VAL A 604 15.94 15.65 19.43
C VAL A 604 14.83 16.47 20.07
N THR A 605 15.08 16.98 21.28
CA THR A 605 14.11 17.82 22.00
C THR A 605 14.69 19.23 22.17
N LEU A 606 13.91 20.23 21.77
CA LEU A 606 14.20 21.65 21.96
C LEU A 606 13.14 22.26 22.88
N GLN A 607 13.57 23.02 23.87
CA GLN A 607 12.69 23.64 24.85
C GLN A 607 12.50 25.13 24.57
N ASP A 608 11.28 25.62 24.80
CA ASP A 608 10.92 27.05 24.74
C ASP A 608 11.33 27.73 23.44
N VAL A 609 11.08 27.07 22.31
CA VAL A 609 11.42 27.60 20.99
C VAL A 609 10.23 28.28 20.32
N THR A 610 10.43 29.51 19.82
CA THR A 610 9.50 30.23 18.93
C THR A 610 9.87 30.07 17.46
N SER A 611 11.11 29.66 17.20
CA SER A 611 11.61 29.33 15.86
C SER A 611 12.63 28.19 15.98
N ALA A 612 12.52 27.19 15.14
CA ALA A 612 13.45 26.06 15.13
C ALA A 612 13.76 25.62 13.71
N HIS A 613 15.02 25.23 13.51
CA HIS A 613 15.49 24.57 12.31
C HIS A 613 16.18 23.28 12.75
N VAL A 614 15.55 22.11 12.49
CA VAL A 614 16.13 20.80 12.78
C VAL A 614 16.54 20.15 11.48
N ALA A 615 17.79 19.69 11.37
CA ALA A 615 18.29 19.06 10.16
C ALA A 615 19.12 17.82 10.53
N VAL A 616 18.68 16.65 10.09
CA VAL A 616 19.33 15.35 10.34
C VAL A 616 19.76 14.73 9.02
N LEU A 617 21.06 14.46 8.89
CA LEU A 617 21.66 13.81 7.74
C LEU A 617 21.94 12.34 8.05
N PHE A 618 21.38 11.44 7.25
CA PHE A 618 21.63 10.01 7.30
C PHE A 618 22.65 9.60 6.24
N THR A 619 23.71 8.92 6.67
CA THR A 619 24.80 8.45 5.80
C THR A 619 25.01 6.96 6.00
N PRO A 620 24.74 6.10 5.00
CA PRO A 620 25.13 4.69 5.04
C PRO A 620 26.66 4.55 5.14
N LEU A 621 27.15 3.75 6.10
CA LEU A 621 28.58 3.55 6.34
C LEU A 621 29.10 2.21 5.79
N GLY A 622 28.24 1.32 5.33
CA GLY A 622 28.58 -0.03 4.87
C GLY A 622 28.45 -1.08 5.97
N GLY A 623 29.06 -2.26 5.77
CA GLY A 623 29.03 -3.35 6.77
C GLY A 623 29.94 -3.05 7.98
N ALA A 624 29.63 -3.65 9.13
CA ALA A 624 30.39 -3.48 10.37
C ALA A 624 31.89 -3.89 10.28
N ALA A 625 32.23 -4.72 9.27
CA ALA A 625 33.61 -5.12 8.96
C ALA A 625 34.31 -4.19 7.94
N ALA A 626 33.60 -3.23 7.35
CA ALA A 626 34.19 -2.27 6.44
C ALA A 626 35.07 -1.29 7.24
N ALA A 627 36.26 -1.00 6.72
CA ALA A 627 37.06 0.10 7.27
C ALA A 627 36.20 1.38 7.21
N PRO A 628 36.26 2.24 8.24
CA PRO A 628 35.52 3.49 8.23
C PRO A 628 35.88 4.24 6.94
N PRO A 629 34.90 4.71 6.16
CA PRO A 629 35.20 5.47 4.97
C PRO A 629 36.06 6.66 5.35
N ALA A 630 37.02 7.01 4.47
CA ALA A 630 37.82 8.24 4.61
C ALA A 630 36.86 9.38 4.98
N THR A 631 37.23 10.16 5.99
CA THR A 631 36.42 11.22 6.61
C THR A 631 35.51 11.87 5.57
N PRO A 632 34.18 11.69 5.63
CA PRO A 632 33.31 12.27 4.64
C PRO A 632 33.51 13.78 4.58
N ALA A 633 33.53 14.38 3.41
CA ALA A 633 33.55 15.83 3.25
C ALA A 633 32.53 16.46 4.22
N ALA A 634 32.92 17.56 4.86
CA ALA A 634 32.04 18.27 5.80
C ALA A 634 30.66 18.45 5.16
N PRO A 635 29.58 18.05 5.83
CA PRO A 635 28.25 18.17 5.25
C PRO A 635 27.97 19.67 4.96
N PRO A 636 27.36 19.99 3.80
CA PRO A 636 27.02 21.38 3.51
C PRO A 636 26.05 21.90 4.57
N ALA A 637 26.18 23.17 4.95
CA ALA A 637 25.24 23.80 5.86
C ALA A 637 23.81 23.68 5.33
N PRO A 638 22.82 23.37 6.20
CA PRO A 638 21.41 23.29 5.79
C PRO A 638 20.98 24.64 5.23
N VAL A 639 20.24 24.62 4.12
CA VAL A 639 19.65 25.82 3.52
C VAL A 639 18.12 25.79 3.76
N ALA A 640 17.52 26.97 3.87
CA ALA A 640 16.07 27.06 4.11
C ALA A 640 15.26 26.29 3.06
N LEU A 641 14.15 25.68 3.48
CA LEU A 641 13.27 24.87 2.62
C LEU A 641 12.68 25.68 1.46
N ASP A 642 12.49 26.99 1.61
CA ASP A 642 12.08 27.87 0.52
C ASP A 642 13.09 27.89 -0.66
N ARG A 643 14.32 27.48 -0.42
CA ARG A 643 15.36 27.35 -1.46
C ARG A 643 15.43 25.95 -2.09
N TRP A 644 14.64 25.02 -1.58
CA TRP A 644 14.47 23.68 -2.16
C TRP A 644 13.44 23.69 -3.30
N THR A 645 12.55 24.69 -3.33
CA THR A 645 11.46 24.84 -4.31
C THR A 645 11.91 25.54 -5.60
#